data_d74334fb54df8cf1d77a18456c10985c
#
_entry.id   d74334fb54df8cf1d77a18456c10985c
#
_cell.length_a   1.000
_cell.length_b   1.000
_cell.length_c   1.000
_cell.angle_alpha   90.00
_cell.angle_beta   90.00
_cell.angle_gamma   90.00
#
_symmetry.space_group_name_H-M   'P 1'
#
loop_
_entity.id
_entity.type
_entity.pdbx_description
1 polymer ?
#
loop_
_entity_poly.entity_id
_entity_poly.type
_entity_poly.pdbx_seq_one_letter_code
_entity_poly.pdbx_strand_id
1 'polypeptide(L)'
;MSEQKRSEQKLSEQERSDPAPLRAPWPVAKVLLIVGAAWLALSWPWLSGVMTVPWDAKAHFHPQLQFLASALHKGLSPFWTPFVFAGSPQVADPQSLIFSPPFALIALLNPAPDFRWSDGALLGSLLVGALCLVLLFRDRDWHPGGAVVCALAFAFGASAAWRIQHVGQVLSLAYFAITLLLLSRALERGSWGYGFFAGIVAGFMVLGRDQVALIGVYVLAGLVIAAIAMAKQPLRALKGSLMPLCLGVLGAVLVAAIPILLTAFLAQESNRPAIDFTGAGKGSLHPASLLTGLVANLYGAAGPLENFWGPPSPAWEARFGAVDLYLARNMSELYLGLLPLLMIIGVGVVRGGLWRREIVALSVAAIVVLIYALGRYTPGFQILFSALPGLDLYRRPADALFILGALFAILGGYFTHLVLTDTAPRPRRWQIALEAALLGAAFGLAIWLAWTTGRLGVAALPLITALLCLLLVAGALVAARGLALQGAGMAATLILAMTMTIDLSVNNGPSESTALPSSRYEVLRADSANETIALLKRETARTTGPDRRDRIELAGIDFHWPNASLVHGLDNTLGYNPLRLELYSAATGAGDHVALPDQRTFSALMPSYRSLLADMLGLRFIATGVPVEQIDKALKPGDLVQIARTADAFVYENPRALPRVLLVTNAQQADFDAILKSGQWPAGFDPRRTVLLDRTPPRLPGGPAGPGTVSIRDYGTTDVILEADAPAGGFVVLNDVWQPWWQVEVDGKPAELLRANVIFRAVQVPPGRSTIRFTFRPFNGLFRAIGQRIRKANPPPV
;
A
#
# COMPACT_ATOMS: atom_id res chain seq x y z
N MET A 1 -40.69 8.32 66.35
CA MET A 1 -39.68 8.82 65.32
C MET A 1 -38.94 7.63 64.75
N SER A 2 -39.55 6.59 64.26
CA SER A 2 -38.87 5.40 63.83
C SER A 2 -39.41 4.74 62.52
N GLU A 3 -40.70 4.82 62.28
CA GLU A 3 -41.26 4.17 61.06
C GLU A 3 -41.24 5.05 59.82
N GLN A 4 -41.46 6.36 59.95
CA GLN A 4 -41.46 7.27 58.82
C GLN A 4 -40.05 7.49 58.23
N LYS A 5 -39.04 7.53 59.10
CA LYS A 5 -37.60 7.58 58.62
C LYS A 5 -37.17 6.24 57.94
N ARG A 6 -37.68 5.11 58.39
CA ARG A 6 -37.39 3.82 57.72
C ARG A 6 -38.12 3.68 56.39
N SER A 7 -39.32 4.27 56.29
CA SER A 7 -40.06 4.30 55.00
C SER A 7 -39.37 5.22 53.97
N GLU A 8 -38.90 6.43 54.38
CA GLU A 8 -38.20 7.36 53.55
C GLU A 8 -36.81 6.80 53.13
N GLN A 9 -36.14 6.08 54.04
CA GLN A 9 -34.86 5.44 53.71
C GLN A 9 -35.02 4.26 52.75
N LYS A 10 -36.08 3.46 52.89
CA LYS A 10 -36.41 2.39 51.94
C LYS A 10 -36.87 2.93 50.59
N LEU A 11 -37.62 4.02 50.51
CA LEU A 11 -37.96 4.70 49.27
C LEU A 11 -36.70 5.28 48.57
N SER A 12 -35.78 5.87 49.33
CA SER A 12 -34.51 6.39 48.79
C SER A 12 -33.53 5.27 48.32
N GLU A 13 -33.58 4.11 48.98
CA GLU A 13 -32.81 2.94 48.54
C GLU A 13 -33.46 2.23 47.35
N GLN A 14 -34.80 2.24 47.25
CA GLN A 14 -35.52 1.68 46.11
C GLN A 14 -35.41 2.56 44.86
N GLU A 15 -35.40 3.90 44.99
CA GLU A 15 -35.08 4.83 43.90
C GLU A 15 -33.62 4.75 43.45
N ARG A 16 -32.68 4.26 44.29
CA ARG A 16 -31.28 3.98 43.91
C ARG A 16 -31.07 2.62 43.26
N SER A 17 -32.04 1.72 43.31
CA SER A 17 -31.94 0.37 42.79
C SER A 17 -32.68 0.15 41.46
N ASP A 18 -33.46 1.09 40.99
CA ASP A 18 -34.03 0.99 39.65
C ASP A 18 -32.90 1.22 38.62
N PRO A 19 -32.58 0.21 37.81
CA PRO A 19 -31.68 0.45 36.69
C PRO A 19 -32.33 1.50 35.82
N ALA A 20 -31.56 2.56 35.49
CA ALA A 20 -32.01 3.58 34.55
C ALA A 20 -32.71 2.90 33.37
N PRO A 21 -33.91 3.37 32.95
CA PRO A 21 -34.68 2.68 31.92
C PRO A 21 -33.77 2.44 30.72
N LEU A 22 -33.66 1.15 30.34
CA LEU A 22 -32.94 0.68 29.18
C LEU A 22 -33.39 1.56 28.02
N ARG A 23 -32.53 2.52 27.58
CA ARG A 23 -32.85 3.39 26.43
C ARG A 23 -33.22 2.49 25.28
N ALA A 24 -34.42 2.70 24.70
CA ALA A 24 -34.85 1.95 23.54
C ALA A 24 -33.72 1.96 22.49
N PRO A 25 -33.33 0.80 21.98
CA PRO A 25 -32.20 0.71 21.05
C PRO A 25 -32.48 1.61 19.85
N TRP A 26 -31.56 2.54 19.56
CA TRP A 26 -31.69 3.45 18.41
C TRP A 26 -31.74 2.67 17.09
N PRO A 27 -32.46 3.17 16.06
CA PRO A 27 -32.66 2.45 14.78
C PRO A 27 -31.38 2.39 13.95
N VAL A 28 -30.63 1.32 14.11
CA VAL A 28 -29.33 1.08 13.42
C VAL A 28 -29.45 1.32 11.91
N ALA A 29 -30.48 0.76 11.26
CA ALA A 29 -30.66 0.88 9.82
C ALA A 29 -30.71 2.35 9.35
N LYS A 30 -31.37 3.23 10.10
CA LYS A 30 -31.43 4.66 9.74
C LYS A 30 -30.04 5.32 9.86
N VAL A 31 -29.25 4.95 10.87
CA VAL A 31 -27.89 5.50 11.05
C VAL A 31 -26.95 4.99 9.96
N LEU A 32 -27.02 3.69 9.60
CA LEU A 32 -26.26 3.13 8.49
C LEU A 32 -26.61 3.82 7.15
N LEU A 33 -27.90 4.12 6.94
CA LEU A 33 -28.34 4.87 5.75
C LEU A 33 -27.82 6.32 5.74
N ILE A 34 -27.81 7.02 6.88
CA ILE A 34 -27.25 8.36 7.01
C ILE A 34 -25.76 8.35 6.66
N VAL A 35 -25.00 7.40 7.24
CA VAL A 35 -23.56 7.25 6.93
C VAL A 35 -23.34 6.90 5.46
N GLY A 36 -24.16 5.98 4.91
CA GLY A 36 -24.09 5.61 3.50
C GLY A 36 -24.39 6.77 2.55
N ALA A 37 -25.41 7.60 2.87
CA ALA A 37 -25.74 8.78 2.08
C ALA A 37 -24.61 9.85 2.14
N ALA A 38 -24.06 10.11 3.32
CA ALA A 38 -22.93 11.03 3.50
C ALA A 38 -21.69 10.52 2.76
N TRP A 39 -21.42 9.21 2.88
CA TRP A 39 -20.32 8.57 2.14
C TRP A 39 -20.49 8.71 0.63
N LEU A 40 -21.69 8.47 0.11
CA LEU A 40 -21.97 8.61 -1.33
C LEU A 40 -21.75 10.05 -1.80
N ALA A 41 -22.20 11.03 -1.02
CA ALA A 41 -21.99 12.45 -1.32
C ALA A 41 -20.50 12.81 -1.35
N LEU A 42 -19.73 12.38 -0.35
CA LEU A 42 -18.29 12.63 -0.25
C LEU A 42 -17.47 11.88 -1.31
N SER A 43 -17.89 10.68 -1.70
CA SER A 43 -17.18 9.84 -2.67
C SER A 43 -17.57 10.13 -4.13
N TRP A 44 -18.60 10.92 -4.36
CA TRP A 44 -19.17 11.15 -5.68
C TRP A 44 -18.16 11.61 -6.74
N PRO A 45 -17.19 12.51 -6.45
CA PRO A 45 -16.21 12.93 -7.44
C PRO A 45 -15.43 11.76 -8.09
N TRP A 46 -15.10 10.73 -7.34
CA TRP A 46 -14.40 9.53 -7.82
C TRP A 46 -15.36 8.50 -8.42
N LEU A 47 -16.50 8.24 -7.78
CA LEU A 47 -17.48 7.25 -8.24
C LEU A 47 -18.17 7.65 -9.53
N SER A 48 -18.30 8.95 -9.80
CA SER A 48 -18.81 9.47 -11.09
C SER A 48 -17.86 9.17 -12.26
N GLY A 49 -16.55 8.95 -11.98
CA GLY A 49 -15.51 8.73 -12.97
C GLY A 49 -14.94 10.02 -13.59
N VAL A 50 -15.41 11.20 -13.16
CA VAL A 50 -14.84 12.49 -13.59
C VAL A 50 -13.42 12.64 -13.04
N MET A 51 -13.26 12.33 -11.77
CA MET A 51 -11.97 12.28 -11.10
C MET A 51 -11.58 10.83 -10.77
N THR A 52 -10.31 10.61 -10.50
CA THR A 52 -9.80 9.33 -10.05
C THR A 52 -8.74 9.54 -8.96
N VAL A 53 -8.57 8.56 -8.08
CA VAL A 53 -7.49 8.56 -7.07
C VAL A 53 -6.15 8.48 -7.81
N PRO A 54 -5.26 9.48 -7.67
CA PRO A 54 -4.06 9.60 -8.48
C PRO A 54 -2.88 8.79 -7.95
N TRP A 55 -1.69 9.09 -8.49
CA TRP A 55 -0.37 8.65 -8.06
C TRP A 55 -0.26 7.11 -7.99
N ASP A 56 0.21 6.54 -6.89
CA ASP A 56 0.43 5.10 -6.72
C ASP A 56 -0.83 4.27 -7.03
N ALA A 57 -2.02 4.78 -6.69
CA ALA A 57 -3.27 4.09 -6.98
C ALA A 57 -3.46 3.83 -8.48
N LYS A 58 -2.98 4.73 -9.34
CA LYS A 58 -3.05 4.57 -10.80
C LYS A 58 -1.74 4.09 -11.39
N ALA A 59 -0.60 4.64 -10.98
CA ALA A 59 0.69 4.27 -11.56
C ALA A 59 1.10 2.83 -11.24
N HIS A 60 0.66 2.31 -10.09
CA HIS A 60 1.05 0.96 -9.63
C HIS A 60 -0.15 0.02 -9.49
N PHE A 61 -1.14 0.33 -8.64
CA PHE A 61 -2.17 -0.63 -8.26
C PHE A 61 -3.22 -0.89 -9.34
N HIS A 62 -3.64 0.10 -10.10
CA HIS A 62 -4.60 -0.12 -11.19
C HIS A 62 -4.05 -1.02 -12.31
N PRO A 63 -2.81 -0.84 -12.81
CA PRO A 63 -2.19 -1.79 -13.73
C PRO A 63 -2.09 -3.23 -13.18
N GLN A 64 -1.84 -3.40 -11.88
CA GLN A 64 -1.86 -4.71 -11.24
C GLN A 64 -3.25 -5.36 -11.28
N LEU A 65 -4.31 -4.56 -11.01
CA LEU A 65 -5.70 -5.03 -11.13
C LEU A 65 -6.03 -5.42 -12.58
N GLN A 66 -5.62 -4.61 -13.56
CA GLN A 66 -5.83 -4.89 -14.99
C GLN A 66 -5.12 -6.18 -15.41
N PHE A 67 -3.87 -6.36 -14.98
CA PHE A 67 -3.12 -7.60 -15.24
C PHE A 67 -3.81 -8.80 -14.61
N LEU A 68 -4.21 -8.73 -13.33
CA LEU A 68 -4.91 -9.80 -12.64
C LEU A 68 -6.21 -10.19 -13.36
N ALA A 69 -7.04 -9.20 -13.71
CA ALA A 69 -8.29 -9.41 -14.43
C ALA A 69 -8.06 -10.06 -15.80
N SER A 70 -7.15 -9.50 -16.59
CA SER A 70 -6.80 -10.03 -17.91
C SER A 70 -6.26 -11.47 -17.84
N ALA A 71 -5.39 -11.77 -16.86
CA ALA A 71 -4.85 -13.12 -16.69
C ALA A 71 -5.96 -14.12 -16.35
N LEU A 72 -6.83 -13.81 -15.39
CA LEU A 72 -7.92 -14.71 -14.98
C LEU A 72 -8.88 -15.00 -16.13
N HIS A 73 -9.31 -13.99 -16.88
CA HIS A 73 -10.26 -14.15 -17.98
C HIS A 73 -9.65 -14.82 -19.22
N LYS A 74 -8.33 -14.77 -19.38
CA LYS A 74 -7.61 -15.52 -20.42
C LYS A 74 -7.22 -16.94 -19.98
N GLY A 75 -7.57 -17.36 -18.76
CA GLY A 75 -7.17 -18.66 -18.20
C GLY A 75 -5.67 -18.77 -17.91
N LEU A 76 -4.95 -17.64 -17.82
CA LEU A 76 -3.54 -17.58 -17.51
C LEU A 76 -3.33 -17.42 -15.98
N SER A 77 -2.23 -17.96 -15.50
CA SER A 77 -1.86 -17.78 -14.09
C SER A 77 -1.33 -16.35 -13.83
N PRO A 78 -1.83 -15.63 -12.80
CA PRO A 78 -1.32 -14.30 -12.45
C PRO A 78 -0.06 -14.34 -11.57
N PHE A 79 0.56 -15.51 -11.32
CA PHE A 79 1.63 -15.66 -10.35
C PHE A 79 2.99 -15.13 -10.79
N TRP A 80 3.18 -14.99 -12.08
CA TRP A 80 4.35 -14.37 -12.71
C TRP A 80 3.90 -13.43 -13.82
N THR A 81 4.58 -12.30 -13.99
CA THR A 81 4.37 -11.41 -15.13
C THR A 81 5.66 -11.17 -15.90
N PRO A 82 5.67 -11.28 -17.25
CA PRO A 82 6.80 -10.87 -18.07
C PRO A 82 6.80 -9.37 -18.41
N PHE A 83 5.75 -8.64 -18.05
CA PHE A 83 5.47 -7.28 -18.53
C PHE A 83 6.19 -6.17 -17.78
N VAL A 84 6.89 -6.47 -16.70
CA VAL A 84 7.73 -5.52 -15.94
C VAL A 84 9.03 -6.19 -15.52
N PHE A 85 10.13 -5.44 -15.52
CA PHE A 85 11.48 -5.87 -15.11
C PHE A 85 11.95 -7.15 -15.79
N ALA A 86 11.55 -7.35 -17.07
CA ALA A 86 11.79 -8.55 -17.85
C ALA A 86 11.30 -9.85 -17.19
N GLY A 87 10.49 -9.75 -16.15
CA GLY A 87 9.85 -10.83 -15.40
C GLY A 87 9.86 -10.61 -13.89
N SER A 88 8.68 -10.77 -13.24
CA SER A 88 8.52 -10.55 -11.81
C SER A 88 7.56 -11.57 -11.16
N PRO A 89 7.88 -12.09 -9.93
CA PRO A 89 7.05 -13.07 -9.22
C PRO A 89 5.89 -12.39 -8.48
N GLN A 90 4.78 -12.14 -9.16
CA GLN A 90 3.59 -11.46 -8.65
C GLN A 90 2.98 -12.11 -7.40
N VAL A 91 3.00 -13.44 -7.30
CA VAL A 91 2.43 -14.17 -6.15
C VAL A 91 3.12 -13.85 -4.83
N ALA A 92 4.37 -13.43 -4.87
CA ALA A 92 5.16 -13.06 -3.69
C ALA A 92 5.18 -11.54 -3.43
N ASP A 93 4.72 -10.76 -4.39
CA ASP A 93 4.63 -9.30 -4.26
C ASP A 93 3.39 -8.90 -3.44
N PRO A 94 3.56 -8.19 -2.30
CA PRO A 94 2.45 -7.74 -1.49
C PRO A 94 1.53 -6.74 -2.20
N GLN A 95 2.03 -6.07 -3.22
CA GLN A 95 1.31 -5.02 -3.96
C GLN A 95 0.60 -5.55 -5.22
N SER A 96 0.69 -6.84 -5.51
CA SER A 96 0.08 -7.47 -6.70
C SER A 96 -1.44 -7.58 -6.65
N LEU A 97 -2.08 -7.33 -5.51
CA LEU A 97 -3.53 -7.44 -5.24
C LEU A 97 -4.11 -8.85 -5.39
N ILE A 98 -3.33 -9.87 -5.73
CA ILE A 98 -3.79 -11.26 -5.95
C ILE A 98 -4.57 -11.79 -4.73
N PHE A 99 -4.09 -11.49 -3.52
CA PHE A 99 -4.70 -11.94 -2.26
C PHE A 99 -5.62 -10.90 -1.62
N SER A 100 -5.96 -9.81 -2.32
CA SER A 100 -6.86 -8.77 -1.81
C SER A 100 -8.31 -9.08 -2.21
N PRO A 101 -9.22 -9.44 -1.27
CA PRO A 101 -10.57 -9.88 -1.60
C PRO A 101 -11.36 -8.90 -2.47
N PRO A 102 -11.41 -7.58 -2.22
CA PRO A 102 -12.17 -6.68 -3.05
C PRO A 102 -11.64 -6.60 -4.48
N PHE A 103 -10.32 -6.58 -4.66
CA PHE A 103 -9.70 -6.50 -5.97
C PHE A 103 -9.76 -7.83 -6.73
N ALA A 104 -9.57 -8.96 -6.03
CA ALA A 104 -9.73 -10.28 -6.63
C ALA A 104 -11.17 -10.51 -7.10
N LEU A 105 -12.17 -10.05 -6.34
CA LEU A 105 -13.58 -10.13 -6.75
C LEU A 105 -13.84 -9.29 -8.01
N ILE A 106 -13.35 -8.06 -8.06
CA ILE A 106 -13.47 -7.21 -9.25
C ILE A 106 -12.82 -7.87 -10.46
N ALA A 107 -11.60 -8.40 -10.30
CA ALA A 107 -10.87 -9.08 -11.37
C ALA A 107 -11.59 -10.32 -11.90
N LEU A 108 -12.31 -11.05 -11.04
CA LEU A 108 -13.13 -12.19 -11.45
C LEU A 108 -14.40 -11.78 -12.21
N LEU A 109 -15.00 -10.63 -11.84
CA LEU A 109 -16.27 -10.19 -12.42
C LEU A 109 -16.10 -9.35 -13.68
N ASN A 110 -14.94 -8.69 -13.84
CA ASN A 110 -14.72 -7.75 -14.95
C ASN A 110 -13.34 -7.99 -15.60
N PRO A 111 -13.28 -8.33 -16.91
CA PRO A 111 -12.02 -8.57 -17.61
C PRO A 111 -11.16 -7.31 -17.82
N ALA A 112 -11.77 -6.12 -17.78
CA ALA A 112 -11.12 -4.83 -18.02
C ALA A 112 -11.70 -3.73 -17.09
N PRO A 113 -11.47 -3.83 -15.76
CA PRO A 113 -12.05 -2.89 -14.80
C PRO A 113 -11.52 -1.46 -15.04
N ASP A 114 -12.43 -0.48 -15.16
CA ASP A 114 -12.07 0.93 -15.25
C ASP A 114 -11.65 1.51 -13.88
N PHE A 115 -11.31 2.80 -13.86
CA PHE A 115 -10.86 3.49 -12.64
C PHE A 115 -11.91 3.51 -11.54
N ARG A 116 -13.22 3.56 -11.90
CA ARG A 116 -14.33 3.57 -10.93
C ARG A 116 -14.36 2.29 -10.11
N TRP A 117 -14.01 1.15 -10.69
CA TRP A 117 -13.92 -0.12 -9.96
C TRP A 117 -12.80 -0.10 -8.91
N SER A 118 -11.60 0.36 -9.28
CA SER A 118 -10.49 0.44 -8.34
C SER A 118 -10.73 1.46 -7.23
N ASP A 119 -11.26 2.64 -7.58
CA ASP A 119 -11.57 3.69 -6.61
C ASP A 119 -12.77 3.30 -5.73
N GLY A 120 -13.80 2.69 -6.34
CA GLY A 120 -14.96 2.16 -5.63
C GLY A 120 -14.61 1.07 -4.63
N ALA A 121 -13.68 0.16 -4.97
CA ALA A 121 -13.18 -0.85 -4.03
C ALA A 121 -12.52 -0.23 -2.80
N LEU A 122 -11.72 0.81 -3.03
CA LEU A 122 -10.99 1.50 -1.98
C LEU A 122 -11.93 2.27 -1.05
N LEU A 123 -12.78 3.14 -1.62
CA LEU A 123 -13.77 3.92 -0.89
C LEU A 123 -14.82 3.01 -0.22
N GLY A 124 -15.25 1.94 -0.89
CA GLY A 124 -16.16 0.94 -0.34
C GLY A 124 -15.57 0.18 0.85
N SER A 125 -14.28 -0.12 0.82
CA SER A 125 -13.59 -0.74 1.96
C SER A 125 -13.60 0.17 3.19
N LEU A 126 -13.36 1.47 3.01
CA LEU A 126 -13.48 2.48 4.08
C LEU A 126 -14.92 2.59 4.60
N LEU A 127 -15.93 2.52 3.71
CA LEU A 127 -17.33 2.48 4.14
C LEU A 127 -17.62 1.28 5.03
N VAL A 128 -17.20 0.08 4.64
CA VAL A 128 -17.39 -1.14 5.45
C VAL A 128 -16.74 -0.98 6.82
N GLY A 129 -15.52 -0.45 6.89
CA GLY A 129 -14.85 -0.13 8.16
C GLY A 129 -15.66 0.87 9.01
N ALA A 130 -16.14 1.95 8.40
CA ALA A 130 -16.97 2.97 9.05
C ALA A 130 -18.28 2.39 9.59
N LEU A 131 -18.98 1.53 8.82
CA LEU A 131 -20.20 0.86 9.26
C LEU A 131 -19.93 -0.11 10.42
N CYS A 132 -18.76 -0.78 10.45
CA CYS A 132 -18.34 -1.58 11.59
C CYS A 132 -18.14 -0.73 12.85
N LEU A 133 -17.61 0.50 12.73
CA LEU A 133 -17.52 1.41 13.87
C LEU A 133 -18.90 1.88 14.35
N VAL A 134 -19.87 2.13 13.45
CA VAL A 134 -21.27 2.39 13.86
C VAL A 134 -21.83 1.22 14.67
N LEU A 135 -21.57 -0.02 14.24
CA LEU A 135 -22.00 -1.21 14.98
C LEU A 135 -21.26 -1.33 16.34
N LEU A 136 -20.01 -0.96 16.43
CA LEU A 136 -19.26 -0.91 17.69
C LEU A 136 -19.91 0.09 18.69
N PHE A 137 -20.27 1.27 18.22
CA PHE A 137 -21.00 2.27 19.01
C PHE A 137 -22.34 1.75 19.48
N ARG A 138 -23.06 1.02 18.61
CA ARG A 138 -24.31 0.37 18.91
C ARG A 138 -24.17 -0.70 20.01
N ASP A 139 -23.16 -1.55 19.90
CA ASP A 139 -22.90 -2.60 20.88
C ASP A 139 -22.54 -2.04 22.27
N ARG A 140 -22.06 -0.76 22.32
CA ARG A 140 -21.70 -0.04 23.54
C ARG A 140 -22.81 0.89 24.07
N ASP A 141 -23.99 0.91 23.45
CA ASP A 141 -25.07 1.86 23.74
C ASP A 141 -24.66 3.35 23.70
N TRP A 142 -23.63 3.69 22.90
CA TRP A 142 -23.23 5.06 22.69
C TRP A 142 -24.18 5.76 21.71
N HIS A 143 -24.36 7.10 21.86
CA HIS A 143 -25.34 7.87 21.11
C HIS A 143 -25.06 7.83 19.59
N PRO A 144 -26.08 7.68 18.70
CA PRO A 144 -25.93 7.56 17.26
C PRO A 144 -25.23 8.78 16.60
N GLY A 145 -25.38 9.99 17.16
CA GLY A 145 -24.63 11.17 16.71
C GLY A 145 -23.12 10.99 16.86
N GLY A 146 -22.65 10.38 17.95
CA GLY A 146 -21.24 10.02 18.12
C GLY A 146 -20.78 8.96 17.14
N ALA A 147 -21.65 7.97 16.82
CA ALA A 147 -21.37 6.93 15.83
C ALA A 147 -21.14 7.52 14.42
N VAL A 148 -21.99 8.47 14.00
CA VAL A 148 -21.84 9.15 12.69
C VAL A 148 -20.58 9.99 12.62
N VAL A 149 -20.26 10.76 13.68
CA VAL A 149 -19.02 11.55 13.76
C VAL A 149 -17.80 10.63 13.64
N CYS A 150 -17.79 9.51 14.38
CA CYS A 150 -16.73 8.50 14.29
C CYS A 150 -16.59 7.93 12.87
N ALA A 151 -17.70 7.50 12.27
CA ALA A 151 -17.72 6.83 10.97
C ALA A 151 -17.20 7.75 9.85
N LEU A 152 -17.65 9.02 9.81
CA LEU A 152 -17.23 9.97 8.77
C LEU A 152 -15.79 10.45 8.99
N ALA A 153 -15.38 10.70 10.23
CA ALA A 153 -13.99 11.04 10.55
C ALA A 153 -13.04 9.89 10.21
N PHE A 154 -13.45 8.64 10.40
CA PHE A 154 -12.67 7.46 10.02
C PHE A 154 -12.51 7.34 8.52
N ALA A 155 -13.60 7.47 7.75
CA ALA A 155 -13.58 7.20 6.30
C ALA A 155 -12.98 8.34 5.47
N PHE A 156 -13.12 9.60 5.93
CA PHE A 156 -12.73 10.79 5.18
C PHE A 156 -11.83 11.74 5.96
N GLY A 157 -11.27 11.29 7.09
CA GLY A 157 -10.36 12.09 7.91
C GLY A 157 -8.90 11.66 7.78
N ALA A 158 -8.01 12.57 8.13
CA ALA A 158 -6.56 12.34 8.23
C ALA A 158 -5.99 11.57 7.02
N SER A 159 -5.17 10.55 7.29
CA SER A 159 -4.51 9.77 6.23
C SER A 159 -5.48 8.98 5.35
N ALA A 160 -6.69 8.63 5.81
CA ALA A 160 -7.69 7.95 4.97
C ALA A 160 -8.09 8.80 3.75
N ALA A 161 -8.18 10.13 3.92
CA ALA A 161 -8.45 11.07 2.83
C ALA A 161 -7.18 11.50 2.11
N TRP A 162 -6.21 12.08 2.84
CA TRP A 162 -5.05 12.74 2.24
C TRP A 162 -4.03 11.79 1.62
N ARG A 163 -4.07 10.52 2.00
CA ARG A 163 -3.17 9.47 1.51
C ARG A 163 -3.93 8.30 0.89
N ILE A 164 -5.10 8.57 0.34
CA ILE A 164 -5.98 7.56 -0.28
C ILE A 164 -5.29 6.78 -1.42
N GLN A 165 -4.28 7.36 -2.07
CA GLN A 165 -3.50 6.69 -3.11
C GLN A 165 -2.67 5.49 -2.63
N HIS A 166 -2.42 5.37 -1.33
CA HIS A 166 -1.70 4.22 -0.76
C HIS A 166 -2.67 3.05 -0.48
N VAL A 167 -3.07 2.35 -1.52
CA VAL A 167 -4.12 1.32 -1.52
C VAL A 167 -3.94 0.29 -0.41
N GLY A 168 -2.75 -0.29 -0.25
CA GLY A 168 -2.47 -1.29 0.80
C GLY A 168 -2.75 -0.76 2.20
N GLN A 169 -2.29 0.45 2.51
CA GLN A 169 -2.46 1.09 3.81
C GLN A 169 -3.92 1.43 4.12
N VAL A 170 -4.69 1.87 3.11
CA VAL A 170 -6.13 2.14 3.24
C VAL A 170 -6.91 0.85 3.49
N LEU A 171 -6.57 -0.23 2.80
CA LEU A 171 -7.17 -1.55 3.06
C LEU A 171 -6.83 -2.05 4.47
N SER A 172 -5.59 -1.89 4.92
CA SER A 172 -5.16 -2.24 6.28
C SER A 172 -5.96 -1.46 7.33
N LEU A 173 -6.21 -0.16 7.11
CA LEU A 173 -7.06 0.68 7.96
C LEU A 173 -8.51 0.17 8.01
N ALA A 174 -9.09 -0.17 6.86
CA ALA A 174 -10.45 -0.69 6.78
C ALA A 174 -10.58 -2.04 7.53
N TYR A 175 -9.66 -2.95 7.31
CA TYR A 175 -9.61 -4.24 8.02
C TYR A 175 -9.36 -4.09 9.51
N PHE A 176 -8.59 -3.08 9.94
CA PHE A 176 -8.42 -2.76 11.36
C PHE A 176 -9.76 -2.49 12.06
N ALA A 177 -10.62 -1.66 11.48
CA ALA A 177 -11.94 -1.34 12.06
C ALA A 177 -12.87 -2.57 12.10
N ILE A 178 -12.86 -3.38 11.05
CA ILE A 178 -13.64 -4.64 11.01
C ILE A 178 -13.13 -5.62 12.07
N THR A 179 -11.82 -5.81 12.16
CA THR A 179 -11.19 -6.68 13.14
C THR A 179 -11.50 -6.22 14.56
N LEU A 180 -11.45 -4.91 14.83
CA LEU A 180 -11.75 -4.33 16.14
C LEU A 180 -13.18 -4.66 16.58
N LEU A 181 -14.17 -4.53 15.69
CA LEU A 181 -15.56 -4.90 15.99
C LEU A 181 -15.69 -6.40 16.28
N LEU A 182 -15.16 -7.24 15.39
CA LEU A 182 -15.28 -8.71 15.55
C LEU A 182 -14.57 -9.20 16.81
N LEU A 183 -13.39 -8.66 17.10
CA LEU A 183 -12.60 -8.99 18.28
C LEU A 183 -13.30 -8.53 19.58
N SER A 184 -13.89 -7.31 19.59
CA SER A 184 -14.71 -6.84 20.70
C SER A 184 -15.87 -7.80 21.00
N ARG A 185 -16.62 -8.20 19.96
CA ARG A 185 -17.71 -9.18 20.08
C ARG A 185 -17.22 -10.57 20.51
N ALA A 186 -16.05 -10.99 20.03
CA ALA A 186 -15.46 -12.28 20.42
C ALA A 186 -15.17 -12.32 21.92
N LEU A 187 -14.56 -11.27 22.45
CA LEU A 187 -14.19 -11.18 23.87
C LEU A 187 -15.43 -10.99 24.77
N GLU A 188 -16.36 -10.09 24.40
CA GLU A 188 -17.53 -9.77 25.22
C GLU A 188 -18.55 -10.92 25.28
N ARG A 189 -18.69 -11.67 24.17
CA ARG A 189 -19.67 -12.78 24.08
C ARG A 189 -19.05 -14.16 24.26
N GLY A 190 -17.70 -14.25 24.41
CA GLY A 190 -17.01 -15.54 24.44
C GLY A 190 -17.17 -16.36 23.15
N SER A 191 -17.39 -15.68 22.01
CA SER A 191 -17.80 -16.32 20.76
C SER A 191 -16.62 -16.77 19.91
N TRP A 192 -16.57 -18.08 19.66
CA TRP A 192 -15.56 -18.71 18.80
C TRP A 192 -15.65 -18.24 17.35
N GLY A 193 -16.87 -18.11 16.81
CA GLY A 193 -17.10 -17.65 15.44
C GLY A 193 -16.58 -16.23 15.23
N TYR A 194 -16.92 -15.28 16.12
CA TYR A 194 -16.37 -13.94 16.03
C TYR A 194 -14.84 -13.93 16.17
N GLY A 195 -14.28 -14.78 17.03
CA GLY A 195 -12.84 -14.95 17.17
C GLY A 195 -12.18 -15.40 15.86
N PHE A 196 -12.69 -16.47 15.26
CA PHE A 196 -12.20 -17.01 14.00
C PHE A 196 -12.27 -15.98 12.85
N PHE A 197 -13.42 -15.33 12.66
CA PHE A 197 -13.57 -14.31 11.61
C PHE A 197 -12.74 -13.05 11.88
N ALA A 198 -12.55 -12.67 13.16
CA ALA A 198 -11.59 -11.59 13.50
C ALA A 198 -10.19 -11.94 13.02
N GLY A 199 -9.77 -13.20 13.19
CA GLY A 199 -8.50 -13.69 12.69
C GLY A 199 -8.40 -13.69 11.15
N ILE A 200 -9.43 -14.15 10.45
CA ILE A 200 -9.49 -14.10 8.97
C ILE A 200 -9.29 -12.66 8.47
N VAL A 201 -10.02 -11.68 9.05
CA VAL A 201 -9.92 -10.27 8.64
C VAL A 201 -8.55 -9.69 9.02
N ALA A 202 -8.02 -10.01 10.20
CA ALA A 202 -6.67 -9.64 10.60
C ALA A 202 -5.62 -10.26 9.66
N GLY A 203 -5.82 -11.49 9.18
CA GLY A 203 -5.03 -12.13 8.14
C GLY A 203 -4.99 -11.28 6.86
N PHE A 204 -6.15 -10.84 6.37
CA PHE A 204 -6.21 -9.94 5.21
C PHE A 204 -5.56 -8.58 5.49
N MET A 205 -5.68 -8.04 6.70
CA MET A 205 -4.99 -6.80 7.08
C MET A 205 -3.48 -6.91 6.92
N VAL A 206 -2.86 -8.00 7.38
CA VAL A 206 -1.41 -8.17 7.32
C VAL A 206 -0.90 -8.57 5.94
N LEU A 207 -1.76 -8.98 5.01
CA LEU A 207 -1.35 -9.30 3.63
C LEU A 207 -0.86 -8.08 2.84
N GLY A 208 -1.25 -6.87 3.21
CA GLY A 208 -0.65 -5.63 2.68
C GLY A 208 0.84 -5.52 3.02
N ARG A 209 1.30 -6.20 4.09
CA ARG A 209 2.69 -6.20 4.59
C ARG A 209 3.23 -4.79 4.73
N ASP A 210 2.36 -3.88 5.11
CA ASP A 210 2.65 -2.47 5.33
C ASP A 210 2.74 -2.15 6.83
N GLN A 211 3.29 -0.99 7.12
CA GLN A 211 3.50 -0.53 8.49
C GLN A 211 2.19 -0.27 9.24
N VAL A 212 1.12 0.14 8.54
CA VAL A 212 -0.20 0.37 9.13
C VAL A 212 -0.77 -0.92 9.70
N ALA A 213 -0.64 -2.03 8.94
CA ALA A 213 -1.04 -3.35 9.40
C ALA A 213 -0.27 -3.77 10.67
N LEU A 214 1.06 -3.59 10.69
CA LEU A 214 1.88 -3.96 11.85
C LEU A 214 1.48 -3.17 13.09
N ILE A 215 1.35 -1.85 12.98
CA ILE A 215 0.90 -0.99 14.09
C ILE A 215 -0.52 -1.36 14.52
N GLY A 216 -1.40 -1.65 13.55
CA GLY A 216 -2.75 -2.14 13.80
C GLY A 216 -2.77 -3.43 14.64
N VAL A 217 -1.90 -4.39 14.34
CA VAL A 217 -1.74 -5.63 15.14
C VAL A 217 -1.31 -5.29 16.56
N TYR A 218 -0.31 -4.43 16.75
CA TYR A 218 0.13 -4.03 18.11
C TYR A 218 -0.96 -3.33 18.90
N VAL A 219 -1.72 -2.43 18.26
CA VAL A 219 -2.85 -1.74 18.91
C VAL A 219 -3.93 -2.74 19.29
N LEU A 220 -4.35 -3.63 18.38
CA LEU A 220 -5.36 -4.65 18.68
C LEU A 220 -4.92 -5.60 19.80
N ALA A 221 -3.66 -6.05 19.79
CA ALA A 221 -3.10 -6.88 20.86
C ALA A 221 -3.10 -6.13 22.20
N GLY A 222 -2.69 -4.85 22.21
CA GLY A 222 -2.73 -4.00 23.38
C GLY A 222 -4.15 -3.83 23.93
N LEU A 223 -5.14 -3.65 23.06
CA LEU A 223 -6.56 -3.54 23.46
C LEU A 223 -7.09 -4.86 24.04
N VAL A 224 -6.70 -6.02 23.51
CA VAL A 224 -7.04 -7.34 24.06
C VAL A 224 -6.44 -7.51 25.46
N ILE A 225 -5.15 -7.21 25.62
CA ILE A 225 -4.47 -7.28 26.92
C ILE A 225 -5.16 -6.37 27.94
N ALA A 226 -5.45 -5.12 27.54
CA ALA A 226 -6.14 -4.16 28.40
C ALA A 226 -7.57 -4.64 28.78
N ALA A 227 -8.33 -5.17 27.82
CA ALA A 227 -9.68 -5.69 28.08
C ALA A 227 -9.66 -6.83 29.11
N ILE A 228 -8.70 -7.73 29.01
CA ILE A 228 -8.52 -8.84 29.99
C ILE A 228 -8.04 -8.31 31.35
N ALA A 229 -7.02 -7.44 31.35
CA ALA A 229 -6.43 -6.93 32.60
C ALA A 229 -7.39 -6.04 33.41
N MET A 230 -8.23 -5.25 32.73
CA MET A 230 -9.20 -4.33 33.34
C MET A 230 -10.56 -5.02 33.67
N ALA A 231 -10.74 -6.29 33.35
CA ALA A 231 -11.94 -7.03 33.70
C ALA A 231 -12.08 -7.18 35.22
N LYS A 232 -13.33 -7.26 35.73
CA LYS A 232 -13.58 -7.46 37.18
C LYS A 232 -12.91 -8.74 37.71
N GLN A 233 -12.79 -9.77 36.87
CA GLN A 233 -12.15 -11.06 37.15
C GLN A 233 -11.17 -11.41 36.00
N PRO A 234 -9.94 -10.90 36.00
CA PRO A 234 -9.00 -11.04 34.88
C PRO A 234 -8.70 -12.49 34.46
N LEU A 235 -8.52 -13.38 35.43
CA LEU A 235 -8.28 -14.81 35.17
C LEU A 235 -9.47 -15.52 34.51
N ARG A 236 -10.69 -15.15 34.88
CA ARG A 236 -11.90 -15.69 34.25
C ARG A 236 -12.07 -15.13 32.85
N ALA A 237 -11.81 -13.84 32.67
CA ALA A 237 -11.82 -13.19 31.37
C ALA A 237 -10.77 -13.82 30.43
N LEU A 238 -9.53 -14.05 30.91
CA LEU A 238 -8.51 -14.76 30.16
C LEU A 238 -8.94 -16.14 29.72
N LYS A 239 -9.46 -16.96 30.66
CA LYS A 239 -9.96 -18.31 30.35
C LYS A 239 -11.08 -18.29 29.31
N GLY A 240 -12.03 -17.36 29.45
CA GLY A 240 -13.14 -17.21 28.49
C GLY A 240 -12.71 -16.71 27.11
N SER A 241 -11.62 -15.96 27.04
CA SER A 241 -11.08 -15.40 25.78
C SER A 241 -10.13 -16.36 25.05
N LEU A 242 -9.63 -17.39 25.74
CA LEU A 242 -8.56 -18.25 25.18
C LEU A 242 -8.99 -18.92 23.87
N MET A 243 -10.15 -19.57 23.86
CA MET A 243 -10.64 -20.29 22.67
C MET A 243 -10.96 -19.35 21.49
N PRO A 244 -11.70 -18.23 21.69
CA PRO A 244 -11.87 -17.22 20.64
C PRO A 244 -10.54 -16.70 20.08
N LEU A 245 -9.54 -16.43 20.92
CA LEU A 245 -8.22 -15.95 20.49
C LEU A 245 -7.41 -17.02 19.74
N CYS A 246 -7.42 -18.27 20.23
CA CYS A 246 -6.75 -19.38 19.54
C CYS A 246 -7.33 -19.61 18.14
N LEU A 247 -8.68 -19.59 18.01
CA LEU A 247 -9.32 -19.69 16.70
C LEU A 247 -9.08 -18.46 15.83
N GLY A 248 -8.94 -17.27 16.43
CA GLY A 248 -8.51 -16.07 15.75
C GLY A 248 -7.10 -16.22 15.15
N VAL A 249 -6.14 -16.71 15.94
CA VAL A 249 -4.80 -17.02 15.44
C VAL A 249 -4.85 -18.03 14.30
N LEU A 250 -5.62 -19.10 14.44
CA LEU A 250 -5.81 -20.09 13.38
C LEU A 250 -6.36 -19.45 12.11
N GLY A 251 -7.41 -18.61 12.21
CA GLY A 251 -7.99 -17.90 11.07
C GLY A 251 -6.96 -17.00 10.37
N ALA A 252 -6.15 -16.26 11.14
CA ALA A 252 -5.10 -15.41 10.59
C ALA A 252 -4.00 -16.21 9.88
N VAL A 253 -3.56 -17.32 10.48
CA VAL A 253 -2.55 -18.22 9.90
C VAL A 253 -3.03 -18.84 8.60
N LEU A 254 -4.29 -19.31 8.55
CA LEU A 254 -4.87 -19.90 7.33
C LEU A 254 -4.84 -18.93 6.14
N VAL A 255 -5.05 -17.64 6.37
CA VAL A 255 -5.05 -16.63 5.31
C VAL A 255 -3.63 -16.15 5.00
N ALA A 256 -2.83 -15.88 6.01
CA ALA A 256 -1.62 -15.07 5.85
C ALA A 256 -0.32 -15.88 5.75
N ALA A 257 -0.26 -17.14 6.23
CA ALA A 257 1.00 -17.86 6.34
C ALA A 257 1.72 -18.05 5.01
N ILE A 258 1.05 -18.57 4.00
CA ILE A 258 1.68 -18.84 2.68
C ILE A 258 2.11 -17.54 1.99
N PRO A 259 1.23 -16.52 1.84
CA PRO A 259 1.64 -15.24 1.23
C PRO A 259 2.81 -14.57 1.96
N ILE A 260 2.81 -14.54 3.30
CA ILE A 260 3.90 -13.96 4.08
C ILE A 260 5.21 -14.71 3.85
N LEU A 261 5.18 -16.04 3.86
CA LEU A 261 6.37 -16.84 3.58
C LEU A 261 6.91 -16.59 2.17
N LEU A 262 6.07 -16.58 1.14
CA LEU A 262 6.47 -16.25 -0.23
C LEU A 262 7.18 -14.89 -0.30
N THR A 263 6.59 -13.85 0.34
CA THR A 263 7.21 -12.53 0.38
C THR A 263 8.51 -12.51 1.18
N ALA A 264 8.59 -13.22 2.30
CA ALA A 264 9.81 -13.28 3.10
C ALA A 264 10.98 -13.93 2.33
N PHE A 265 10.70 -14.93 1.51
CA PHE A 265 11.70 -15.51 0.61
C PHE A 265 12.06 -14.57 -0.55
N LEU A 266 11.07 -13.90 -1.16
CA LEU A 266 11.34 -12.90 -2.19
C LEU A 266 12.15 -11.71 -1.64
N ALA A 267 11.84 -11.25 -0.43
CA ALA A 267 12.55 -10.15 0.20
C ALA A 267 14.06 -10.40 0.36
N GLN A 268 14.47 -11.65 0.54
CA GLN A 268 15.89 -12.05 0.62
C GLN A 268 16.62 -12.03 -0.72
N GLU A 269 15.86 -12.09 -1.83
CA GLU A 269 16.37 -12.00 -3.19
C GLU A 269 16.15 -10.59 -3.77
N SER A 270 15.71 -9.64 -2.93
CA SER A 270 15.29 -8.31 -3.36
C SER A 270 16.29 -7.23 -2.95
N ASN A 271 16.15 -6.09 -3.59
CA ASN A 271 16.92 -4.88 -3.35
C ASN A 271 16.58 -4.14 -2.04
N ARG A 272 15.79 -4.74 -1.12
CA ARG A 272 15.40 -4.09 0.13
C ARG A 272 16.28 -4.52 1.30
N PRO A 273 17.26 -3.67 1.70
CA PRO A 273 18.03 -3.88 2.92
C PRO A 273 17.17 -3.62 4.17
N ALA A 274 17.59 -4.17 5.31
CA ALA A 274 17.11 -3.75 6.62
C ALA A 274 17.32 -2.24 6.82
N ILE A 275 16.36 -1.58 7.49
CA ILE A 275 16.39 -0.14 7.67
C ILE A 275 16.93 0.16 9.06
N ASP A 276 17.95 1.00 9.13
CA ASP A 276 18.52 1.46 10.39
C ASP A 276 17.62 2.52 11.06
N PHE A 277 17.87 2.78 12.34
CA PHE A 277 17.12 3.76 13.12
C PHE A 277 17.16 5.17 12.48
N THR A 278 18.30 5.57 11.95
CA THR A 278 18.46 6.88 11.30
C THR A 278 17.64 7.00 10.03
N GLY A 279 17.69 5.97 9.17
CA GLY A 279 16.88 5.92 7.94
C GLY A 279 15.37 5.88 8.22
N ALA A 280 14.95 5.12 9.25
CA ALA A 280 13.57 5.11 9.70
C ALA A 280 13.13 6.50 10.19
N GLY A 281 13.98 7.20 10.93
CA GLY A 281 13.73 8.53 11.46
C GLY A 281 13.45 9.61 10.40
N LYS A 282 13.95 9.44 9.17
CA LYS A 282 13.66 10.36 8.06
C LYS A 282 12.19 10.39 7.63
N GLY A 283 11.41 9.38 7.97
CA GLY A 283 9.97 9.33 7.73
C GLY A 283 9.11 9.82 8.90
N SER A 284 9.67 10.53 9.89
CA SER A 284 8.96 11.04 11.07
C SER A 284 8.00 12.18 10.74
N LEU A 285 6.88 12.26 11.46
CA LEU A 285 5.99 13.41 11.41
C LEU A 285 6.64 14.60 12.10
N HIS A 286 6.78 15.73 11.39
CA HIS A 286 7.27 16.95 12.01
C HIS A 286 6.23 17.52 12.98
N PRO A 287 6.60 18.00 14.21
CA PRO A 287 5.64 18.53 15.18
C PRO A 287 4.78 19.68 14.66
N ALA A 288 5.30 20.53 13.78
CA ALA A 288 4.53 21.61 13.17
C ALA A 288 3.33 21.10 12.34
N SER A 289 3.41 19.86 11.82
CA SER A 289 2.31 19.23 11.09
C SER A 289 1.08 18.95 11.97
N LEU A 290 1.21 18.98 13.31
CA LEU A 290 0.06 18.84 14.20
C LEU A 290 -0.96 19.99 14.03
N LEU A 291 -0.52 21.16 13.55
CA LEU A 291 -1.41 22.29 13.23
C LEU A 291 -2.39 21.97 12.10
N THR A 292 -2.06 21.04 11.19
CA THR A 292 -2.97 20.65 10.11
C THR A 292 -4.18 19.88 10.63
N GLY A 293 -4.15 19.38 11.85
CA GLY A 293 -5.32 18.83 12.52
C GLY A 293 -6.40 19.89 12.80
N LEU A 294 -6.01 21.14 13.00
CA LEU A 294 -6.91 22.27 13.20
C LEU A 294 -7.18 23.04 11.90
N VAL A 295 -6.16 23.26 11.09
CA VAL A 295 -6.23 24.02 9.84
C VAL A 295 -5.80 23.08 8.71
N ALA A 296 -6.78 22.45 8.07
CA ALA A 296 -6.53 21.59 6.90
C ALA A 296 -5.81 22.38 5.80
N ASN A 297 -4.90 21.74 5.10
CA ASN A 297 -4.15 22.35 4.00
C ASN A 297 -3.37 23.64 4.40
N LEU A 298 -3.03 23.78 5.67
CA LEU A 298 -2.28 24.94 6.16
C LEU A 298 -1.02 25.21 5.31
N TYR A 299 -0.32 24.14 4.99
CA TYR A 299 0.96 24.18 4.28
C TYR A 299 0.84 24.12 2.75
N GLY A 300 -0.37 24.18 2.18
CA GLY A 300 -0.59 24.16 0.73
C GLY A 300 -0.44 22.77 0.09
N ALA A 301 -0.66 21.69 0.85
CA ALA A 301 -0.54 20.31 0.36
C ALA A 301 -1.56 19.92 -0.71
N ALA A 302 -2.70 20.62 -0.79
CA ALA A 302 -3.77 20.36 -1.77
C ALA A 302 -3.49 20.92 -3.16
N GLY A 303 -2.63 21.93 -3.27
CA GLY A 303 -2.32 22.63 -4.51
C GLY A 303 -1.01 22.18 -5.17
N PRO A 304 -0.52 22.95 -6.16
CA PRO A 304 0.76 22.69 -6.82
C PRO A 304 1.94 22.60 -5.84
N LEU A 305 2.95 21.79 -6.19
CA LEU A 305 4.10 21.54 -5.32
C LEU A 305 4.85 22.81 -4.94
N GLU A 306 4.89 23.79 -5.81
CA GLU A 306 5.54 25.10 -5.60
C GLU A 306 4.88 25.90 -4.47
N ASN A 307 3.61 25.65 -4.19
CA ASN A 307 2.85 26.29 -3.11
C ASN A 307 3.04 25.61 -1.76
N PHE A 308 3.59 24.40 -1.74
CA PHE A 308 3.84 23.71 -0.47
C PHE A 308 4.98 24.37 0.30
N TRP A 309 4.70 24.79 1.55
CA TRP A 309 5.64 25.49 2.40
C TRP A 309 5.87 24.87 3.78
N GLY A 310 5.26 23.71 4.06
CA GLY A 310 5.49 22.95 5.29
C GLY A 310 6.81 22.19 5.30
N PRO A 311 7.21 21.58 6.42
CA PRO A 311 8.40 20.75 6.50
C PRO A 311 8.20 19.40 5.78
N PRO A 312 9.15 18.90 4.95
CA PRO A 312 10.31 19.60 4.40
C PRO A 312 9.95 20.35 3.12
N SER A 313 10.21 21.61 3.04
CA SER A 313 10.12 22.41 1.80
C SER A 313 11.21 23.45 1.77
N PRO A 314 11.61 23.96 0.58
CA PRO A 314 12.60 25.04 0.49
C PRO A 314 12.20 26.30 1.30
N ALA A 315 10.92 26.64 1.31
CA ALA A 315 10.42 27.80 2.07
C ALA A 315 10.56 27.61 3.58
N TRP A 316 10.31 26.40 4.06
CA TRP A 316 10.50 26.04 5.48
C TRP A 316 11.99 26.04 5.85
N GLU A 317 12.80 25.33 5.07
CA GLU A 317 14.22 25.15 5.35
C GLU A 317 15.02 26.47 5.28
N ALA A 318 14.66 27.37 4.38
CA ALA A 318 15.23 28.70 4.30
C ALA A 318 15.03 29.52 5.61
N ARG A 319 13.97 29.25 6.37
CA ARG A 319 13.65 29.99 7.60
C ARG A 319 14.05 29.27 8.87
N PHE A 320 13.88 27.94 8.92
CA PHE A 320 14.05 27.14 10.13
C PHE A 320 15.22 26.13 10.05
N GLY A 321 15.93 26.08 8.93
CA GLY A 321 17.03 25.16 8.69
C GLY A 321 16.57 23.83 8.10
N ALA A 322 17.52 23.07 7.58
CA ALA A 322 17.29 21.77 6.94
C ALA A 322 16.69 20.77 7.93
N VAL A 323 15.68 20.04 7.48
CA VAL A 323 14.89 19.13 8.32
C VAL A 323 15.25 17.67 8.10
N ASP A 324 15.93 17.32 7.00
CA ASP A 324 16.30 15.97 6.57
C ASP A 324 15.16 14.96 6.74
N LEU A 325 13.98 15.31 6.21
CA LEU A 325 12.80 14.45 6.19
C LEU A 325 12.52 13.98 4.77
N TYR A 326 12.20 12.71 4.64
CA TYR A 326 11.70 12.11 3.39
C TYR A 326 10.18 11.89 3.51
N LEU A 327 9.41 12.96 3.33
CA LEU A 327 7.95 12.92 3.39
C LEU A 327 7.33 13.59 2.14
N ALA A 328 6.31 12.96 1.60
CA ALA A 328 5.45 13.63 0.63
C ALA A 328 4.57 14.68 1.34
N ARG A 329 4.24 15.77 0.65
CA ARG A 329 3.47 16.91 1.20
C ARG A 329 2.15 16.51 1.89
N ASN A 330 1.46 15.50 1.36
CA ASN A 330 0.19 15.01 1.90
C ASN A 330 0.34 14.13 3.16
N MET A 331 1.57 13.73 3.52
CA MET A 331 1.83 12.99 4.76
C MET A 331 1.78 13.88 6.01
N SER A 332 1.82 15.18 5.82
CA SER A 332 1.73 16.16 6.91
C SER A 332 0.29 16.45 7.35
N GLU A 333 -0.72 15.95 6.61
CA GLU A 333 -2.11 16.31 6.83
C GLU A 333 -2.81 15.38 7.81
N LEU A 334 -3.35 15.96 8.90
CA LEU A 334 -3.98 15.23 10.01
C LEU A 334 -5.46 15.56 10.18
N TYR A 335 -6.05 16.38 9.32
CA TYR A 335 -7.41 16.87 9.50
C TYR A 335 -8.44 15.74 9.43
N LEU A 336 -9.17 15.52 10.53
CA LEU A 336 -10.22 14.49 10.63
C LEU A 336 -11.62 15.08 10.85
N GLY A 337 -11.75 16.39 10.62
CA GLY A 337 -12.92 17.21 10.95
C GLY A 337 -12.71 17.95 12.26
N LEU A 338 -13.23 19.18 12.35
CA LEU A 338 -13.08 20.00 13.55
C LEU A 338 -13.84 19.45 14.74
N LEU A 339 -15.03 18.88 14.54
CA LEU A 339 -15.85 18.37 15.63
C LEU A 339 -15.12 17.31 16.47
N PRO A 340 -14.60 16.20 15.90
CA PRO A 340 -13.87 15.21 16.70
C PRO A 340 -12.63 15.80 17.38
N LEU A 341 -11.90 16.72 16.72
CA LEU A 341 -10.72 17.37 17.30
C LEU A 341 -11.10 18.23 18.52
N LEU A 342 -12.12 19.07 18.40
CA LEU A 342 -12.62 19.90 19.51
C LEU A 342 -13.11 19.04 20.69
N MET A 343 -13.75 17.93 20.39
CA MET A 343 -14.20 16.99 21.42
C MET A 343 -13.00 16.34 22.15
N ILE A 344 -11.95 15.96 21.42
CA ILE A 344 -10.73 15.39 22.01
C ILE A 344 -10.04 16.44 22.87
N ILE A 345 -9.87 17.67 22.39
CA ILE A 345 -9.22 18.75 23.16
C ILE A 345 -10.07 19.13 24.36
N GLY A 346 -11.33 19.52 24.16
CA GLY A 346 -12.18 20.06 25.20
C GLY A 346 -12.62 19.03 26.24
N VAL A 347 -13.26 17.94 25.81
CA VAL A 347 -13.76 16.91 26.72
C VAL A 347 -12.67 15.92 27.12
N GLY A 348 -11.84 15.53 26.15
CA GLY A 348 -10.79 14.54 26.38
C GLY A 348 -9.64 15.08 27.22
N VAL A 349 -8.93 16.09 26.73
CA VAL A 349 -7.71 16.61 27.35
C VAL A 349 -8.06 17.56 28.50
N VAL A 350 -8.75 18.67 28.22
CA VAL A 350 -8.97 19.77 29.20
C VAL A 350 -9.84 19.32 30.36
N ARG A 351 -10.85 18.47 30.13
CA ARG A 351 -11.74 17.97 31.19
C ARG A 351 -11.38 16.56 31.69
N GLY A 352 -10.25 15.99 31.21
CA GLY A 352 -9.72 14.71 31.68
C GLY A 352 -10.52 13.48 31.22
N GLY A 353 -11.38 13.62 30.19
CA GLY A 353 -12.21 12.55 29.67
C GLY A 353 -11.42 11.36 29.12
N LEU A 354 -10.17 11.56 28.66
CA LEU A 354 -9.26 10.51 28.15
C LEU A 354 -9.04 9.36 29.15
N TRP A 355 -9.12 9.66 30.45
CA TRP A 355 -8.84 8.67 31.51
C TRP A 355 -10.07 7.91 32.00
N ARG A 356 -11.21 8.05 31.29
CA ARG A 356 -12.40 7.23 31.61
C ARG A 356 -12.12 5.77 31.35
N ARG A 357 -12.53 4.92 32.28
CA ARG A 357 -12.28 3.47 32.26
C ARG A 357 -12.70 2.79 30.94
N GLU A 358 -13.78 3.28 30.33
CA GLU A 358 -14.36 2.72 29.10
C GLU A 358 -13.45 2.89 27.88
N ILE A 359 -12.60 3.93 27.86
CA ILE A 359 -11.79 4.29 26.68
C ILE A 359 -10.31 4.49 26.99
N VAL A 360 -9.86 4.33 28.24
CA VAL A 360 -8.46 4.59 28.63
C VAL A 360 -7.48 3.76 27.81
N ALA A 361 -7.80 2.54 27.46
CA ALA A 361 -6.96 1.72 26.60
C ALA A 361 -6.82 2.30 25.18
N LEU A 362 -7.90 2.83 24.61
CA LEU A 362 -7.85 3.54 23.32
C LEU A 362 -7.07 4.85 23.43
N SER A 363 -7.20 5.58 24.53
CA SER A 363 -6.46 6.82 24.79
C SER A 363 -4.96 6.55 24.91
N VAL A 364 -4.55 5.52 25.66
CA VAL A 364 -3.15 5.12 25.79
C VAL A 364 -2.61 4.66 24.42
N ALA A 365 -3.35 3.85 23.67
CA ALA A 365 -2.97 3.44 22.33
C ALA A 365 -2.76 4.65 21.41
N ALA A 366 -3.68 5.64 21.44
CA ALA A 366 -3.55 6.86 20.64
C ALA A 366 -2.29 7.68 21.01
N ILE A 367 -1.98 7.81 22.30
CA ILE A 367 -0.76 8.49 22.77
C ILE A 367 0.50 7.76 22.29
N VAL A 368 0.55 6.42 22.43
CA VAL A 368 1.70 5.61 22.00
C VAL A 368 1.90 5.70 20.48
N VAL A 369 0.81 5.60 19.70
CA VAL A 369 0.87 5.73 18.24
C VAL A 369 1.28 7.14 17.81
N LEU A 370 0.84 8.19 18.52
CA LEU A 370 1.30 9.56 18.26
C LEU A 370 2.80 9.74 18.54
N ILE A 371 3.30 9.21 19.67
CA ILE A 371 4.73 9.21 20.00
C ILE A 371 5.53 8.51 18.91
N TYR A 372 5.05 7.36 18.44
CA TYR A 372 5.67 6.64 17.34
C TYR A 372 5.66 7.45 16.04
N ALA A 373 4.52 8.06 15.67
CA ALA A 373 4.39 8.87 14.45
C ALA A 373 5.34 10.09 14.44
N LEU A 374 5.51 10.75 15.59
CA LEU A 374 6.47 11.85 15.75
C LEU A 374 7.92 11.39 15.57
N GLY A 375 8.20 10.09 15.69
CA GLY A 375 9.48 9.51 15.37
C GLY A 375 10.65 10.17 16.09
N ARG A 376 11.67 10.57 15.35
CA ARG A 376 12.92 11.14 15.89
C ARG A 376 12.72 12.40 16.77
N TYR A 377 11.53 13.02 16.72
CA TYR A 377 11.21 14.18 17.58
C TYR A 377 10.80 13.77 19.00
N THR A 378 10.72 12.46 19.30
CA THR A 378 10.42 11.95 20.63
C THR A 378 11.40 10.85 21.04
N PRO A 379 11.87 10.81 22.30
CA PRO A 379 12.70 9.71 22.78
C PRO A 379 11.95 8.37 22.81
N GLY A 380 10.62 8.41 22.92
CA GLY A 380 9.77 7.22 22.89
C GLY A 380 9.85 6.41 21.60
N PHE A 381 10.14 7.04 20.47
CA PHE A 381 10.33 6.33 19.21
C PHE A 381 11.51 5.35 19.26
N GLN A 382 12.65 5.75 19.86
CA GLN A 382 13.81 4.87 19.99
C GLN A 382 13.47 3.62 20.80
N ILE A 383 12.73 3.80 21.90
CA ILE A 383 12.29 2.69 22.76
C ILE A 383 11.37 1.73 21.97
N LEU A 384 10.37 2.27 21.27
CA LEU A 384 9.42 1.47 20.49
C LEU A 384 10.12 0.75 19.33
N PHE A 385 10.99 1.45 18.60
CA PHE A 385 11.70 0.89 17.45
C PHE A 385 12.61 -0.28 17.85
N SER A 386 13.28 -0.20 19.01
CA SER A 386 14.15 -1.26 19.50
C SER A 386 13.41 -2.40 20.21
N ALA A 387 12.23 -2.11 20.79
CA ALA A 387 11.50 -3.10 21.60
C ALA A 387 10.47 -3.91 20.79
N LEU A 388 9.92 -3.34 19.70
CA LEU A 388 8.84 -3.98 18.95
C LEU A 388 9.39 -4.62 17.66
N PRO A 389 9.31 -5.96 17.50
CA PRO A 389 9.83 -6.66 16.33
C PRO A 389 9.21 -6.18 15.02
N GLY A 390 10.01 -6.11 13.96
CA GLY A 390 9.56 -5.80 12.61
C GLY A 390 9.37 -4.32 12.30
N LEU A 391 9.58 -3.41 13.26
CA LEU A 391 9.58 -1.96 12.98
C LEU A 391 10.79 -1.53 12.15
N ASP A 392 11.88 -2.28 12.22
CA ASP A 392 13.10 -2.16 11.41
C ASP A 392 12.91 -2.52 9.93
N LEU A 393 11.76 -3.09 9.57
CA LEU A 393 11.38 -3.34 8.17
C LEU A 393 10.78 -2.10 7.49
N TYR A 394 10.51 -1.03 8.23
CA TYR A 394 9.75 0.13 7.74
C TYR A 394 10.45 1.45 8.05
N ARG A 395 10.35 2.40 7.12
CA ARG A 395 11.09 3.68 7.15
C ARG A 395 10.24 4.93 7.35
N ARG A 396 8.95 4.82 7.72
CA ARG A 396 8.04 5.97 7.76
C ARG A 396 7.17 5.95 9.02
N PRO A 397 7.67 6.37 10.18
CA PRO A 397 6.85 6.46 11.39
C PRO A 397 5.54 7.22 11.21
N ALA A 398 5.50 8.23 10.31
CA ALA A 398 4.29 8.97 9.97
C ALA A 398 3.18 8.11 9.33
N ASP A 399 3.46 6.89 8.86
CA ASP A 399 2.43 5.96 8.39
C ASP A 399 1.48 5.53 9.53
N ALA A 400 1.91 5.63 10.78
CA ALA A 400 1.08 5.41 11.96
C ALA A 400 -0.15 6.33 12.04
N LEU A 401 -0.15 7.44 11.29
CA LEU A 401 -1.28 8.38 11.25
C LEU A 401 -2.58 7.75 10.73
N PHE A 402 -2.53 6.67 9.96
CA PHE A 402 -3.73 5.93 9.58
C PHE A 402 -4.43 5.35 10.81
N ILE A 403 -3.70 4.65 11.67
CA ILE A 403 -4.24 4.07 12.91
C ILE A 403 -4.56 5.15 13.92
N LEU A 404 -3.74 6.20 14.04
CA LEU A 404 -4.03 7.34 14.90
C LEU A 404 -5.33 8.04 14.51
N GLY A 405 -5.59 8.21 13.20
CA GLY A 405 -6.83 8.75 12.67
C GLY A 405 -8.05 7.92 13.09
N ALA A 406 -7.96 6.58 13.00
CA ALA A 406 -9.01 5.68 13.47
C ALA A 406 -9.27 5.81 14.98
N LEU A 407 -8.20 5.85 15.79
CA LEU A 407 -8.31 6.01 17.24
C LEU A 407 -8.91 7.37 17.61
N PHE A 408 -8.49 8.45 16.95
CA PHE A 408 -9.04 9.78 17.15
C PHE A 408 -10.50 9.89 16.70
N ALA A 409 -10.88 9.23 15.61
CA ALA A 409 -12.28 9.15 15.17
C ALA A 409 -13.17 8.49 16.24
N ILE A 410 -12.72 7.36 16.82
CA ILE A 410 -13.44 6.68 17.90
C ILE A 410 -13.53 7.55 19.16
N LEU A 411 -12.42 8.17 19.58
CA LEU A 411 -12.37 9.05 20.75
C LEU A 411 -13.27 10.29 20.55
N GLY A 412 -13.17 10.96 19.40
CA GLY A 412 -14.00 12.12 19.05
C GLY A 412 -15.49 11.80 19.04
N GLY A 413 -15.86 10.66 18.44
CA GLY A 413 -17.23 10.16 18.48
C GLY A 413 -17.72 9.82 19.88
N TYR A 414 -16.88 9.18 20.72
CA TYR A 414 -17.19 8.90 22.11
C TYR A 414 -17.41 10.18 22.93
N PHE A 415 -16.54 11.17 22.80
CA PHE A 415 -16.73 12.44 23.49
C PHE A 415 -17.95 13.21 22.99
N THR A 416 -18.30 13.09 21.71
CA THR A 416 -19.55 13.60 21.17
C THR A 416 -20.76 12.89 21.85
N HIS A 417 -20.70 11.55 21.98
CA HIS A 417 -21.73 10.83 22.76
C HIS A 417 -21.90 11.40 24.17
N LEU A 418 -20.81 11.64 24.92
CA LEU A 418 -20.88 12.18 26.27
C LEU A 418 -21.57 13.56 26.32
N VAL A 419 -21.32 14.42 25.35
CA VAL A 419 -21.94 15.76 25.25
C VAL A 419 -23.44 15.66 24.94
N LEU A 420 -23.83 14.78 24.02
CA LEU A 420 -25.21 14.59 23.61
C LEU A 420 -26.09 13.92 24.70
N THR A 421 -25.46 13.15 25.59
CA THR A 421 -26.15 12.45 26.70
C THR A 421 -26.06 13.19 28.03
N ASP A 422 -25.47 14.39 28.04
CA ASP A 422 -25.20 15.19 29.24
C ASP A 422 -24.38 14.47 30.32
N THR A 423 -23.60 13.48 29.91
CA THR A 423 -22.71 12.71 30.80
C THR A 423 -21.26 13.23 30.78
N ALA A 424 -20.99 14.22 29.93
CA ALA A 424 -19.70 14.91 29.90
C ALA A 424 -19.50 15.74 31.19
N PRO A 425 -18.26 15.81 31.73
CA PRO A 425 -17.98 16.72 32.84
C PRO A 425 -18.32 18.16 32.44
N ARG A 426 -19.10 18.86 33.29
CA ARG A 426 -19.42 20.28 33.05
C ARG A 426 -18.14 21.12 33.10
N PRO A 427 -17.86 21.96 32.09
CA PRO A 427 -16.64 22.75 32.04
C PRO A 427 -16.67 23.82 33.15
N ARG A 428 -15.55 24.00 33.86
CA ARG A 428 -15.30 25.15 34.72
C ARG A 428 -14.89 26.35 33.86
N ARG A 429 -15.09 27.58 34.31
CA ARG A 429 -14.74 28.79 33.55
C ARG A 429 -13.27 28.80 33.10
N TRP A 430 -12.34 28.39 33.97
CA TRP A 430 -10.93 28.29 33.59
C TRP A 430 -10.66 27.22 32.48
N GLN A 431 -11.42 26.14 32.41
CA GLN A 431 -11.28 25.14 31.37
C GLN A 431 -11.74 25.68 30.01
N ILE A 432 -12.83 26.44 29.99
CA ILE A 432 -13.28 27.15 28.77
C ILE A 432 -12.22 28.18 28.33
N ALA A 433 -11.65 28.92 29.26
CA ALA A 433 -10.59 29.86 28.96
C ALA A 433 -9.32 29.16 28.44
N LEU A 434 -8.94 28.03 29.05
CA LEU A 434 -7.82 27.20 28.57
C LEU A 434 -8.05 26.65 27.17
N GLU A 435 -9.25 26.11 26.88
CA GLU A 435 -9.62 25.61 25.57
C GLU A 435 -9.52 26.71 24.51
N ALA A 436 -10.08 27.89 24.79
CA ALA A 436 -9.98 29.04 23.91
C ALA A 436 -8.53 29.53 23.73
N ALA A 437 -7.73 29.51 24.81
CA ALA A 437 -6.31 29.88 24.76
C ALA A 437 -5.49 28.88 23.93
N LEU A 438 -5.73 27.58 24.05
CA LEU A 438 -5.05 26.53 23.23
C LEU A 438 -5.38 26.69 21.74
N LEU A 439 -6.66 26.90 21.39
CA LEU A 439 -7.08 27.16 20.03
C LEU A 439 -6.49 28.46 19.49
N GLY A 440 -6.57 29.56 20.28
CA GLY A 440 -6.01 30.83 19.90
C GLY A 440 -4.49 30.78 19.71
N ALA A 441 -3.77 30.04 20.57
CA ALA A 441 -2.34 29.82 20.44
C ALA A 441 -1.99 29.01 19.16
N ALA A 442 -2.77 27.99 18.84
CA ALA A 442 -2.57 27.18 17.64
C ALA A 442 -2.81 28.02 16.37
N PHE A 443 -3.88 28.82 16.31
CA PHE A 443 -4.12 29.75 15.20
C PHE A 443 -3.02 30.84 15.14
N GLY A 444 -2.63 31.41 16.28
CA GLY A 444 -1.55 32.41 16.37
C GLY A 444 -0.22 31.83 15.86
N LEU A 445 0.11 30.61 16.25
CA LEU A 445 1.31 29.90 15.77
C LEU A 445 1.23 29.63 14.26
N ALA A 446 0.08 29.20 13.74
CA ALA A 446 -0.10 28.96 12.29
C ALA A 446 0.09 30.28 11.49
N ILE A 447 -0.49 31.39 11.97
CA ILE A 447 -0.32 32.73 11.35
C ILE A 447 1.13 33.17 11.41
N TRP A 448 1.78 33.00 12.56
CA TRP A 448 3.19 33.38 12.75
C TRP A 448 4.13 32.60 11.85
N LEU A 449 3.93 31.27 11.71
CA LEU A 449 4.71 30.45 10.80
C LEU A 449 4.51 30.89 9.34
N ALA A 450 3.26 31.11 8.92
CA ALA A 450 2.94 31.58 7.57
C ALA A 450 3.53 32.96 7.25
N TRP A 451 3.50 33.86 8.24
CA TRP A 451 4.08 35.19 8.11
C TRP A 451 5.60 35.13 8.00
N THR A 452 6.26 34.39 8.88
CA THR A 452 7.74 34.32 8.92
C THR A 452 8.36 33.62 7.71
N THR A 453 7.62 32.70 7.07
CA THR A 453 8.02 32.03 5.82
C THR A 453 7.61 32.81 4.56
N GLY A 454 6.93 33.96 4.69
CA GLY A 454 6.40 34.74 3.57
C GLY A 454 5.25 34.08 2.84
N ARG A 455 4.54 33.11 3.45
CA ARG A 455 3.47 32.30 2.86
C ARG A 455 2.06 32.61 3.37
N LEU A 456 1.87 33.79 3.98
CA LEU A 456 0.57 34.19 4.53
C LEU A 456 -0.54 34.19 3.47
N GLY A 457 -0.24 34.58 2.22
CA GLY A 457 -1.21 34.54 1.12
C GLY A 457 -1.72 33.13 0.80
N VAL A 458 -0.85 32.10 0.86
CA VAL A 458 -1.24 30.70 0.68
C VAL A 458 -2.05 30.17 1.87
N ALA A 459 -1.67 30.56 3.10
CA ALA A 459 -2.31 30.12 4.32
C ALA A 459 -3.64 30.84 4.61
N ALA A 460 -3.90 32.00 4.00
CA ALA A 460 -5.08 32.84 4.32
C ALA A 460 -6.41 32.10 4.11
N LEU A 461 -6.59 31.46 2.96
CA LEU A 461 -7.82 30.70 2.68
C LEU A 461 -8.01 29.52 3.65
N PRO A 462 -7.04 28.63 3.89
CA PRO A 462 -7.10 27.61 4.94
C PRO A 462 -7.48 28.13 6.31
N LEU A 463 -6.87 29.24 6.76
CA LEU A 463 -7.16 29.85 8.07
C LEU A 463 -8.59 30.38 8.16
N ILE A 464 -9.08 31.07 7.11
CA ILE A 464 -10.46 31.56 7.05
C ILE A 464 -11.44 30.39 7.04
N THR A 465 -11.17 29.36 6.23
CA THR A 465 -12.00 28.16 6.17
C THR A 465 -12.09 27.47 7.52
N ALA A 466 -10.96 27.28 8.20
CA ALA A 466 -10.93 26.69 9.54
C ALA A 466 -11.75 27.49 10.55
N LEU A 467 -11.71 28.83 10.49
CA LEU A 467 -12.52 29.69 11.37
C LEU A 467 -14.02 29.56 11.05
N LEU A 468 -14.41 29.53 9.77
CA LEU A 468 -15.81 29.35 9.37
C LEU A 468 -16.34 27.96 9.78
N CYS A 469 -15.55 26.91 9.59
CA CYS A 469 -15.88 25.57 10.05
C CYS A 469 -15.95 25.49 11.58
N LEU A 470 -15.11 26.22 12.31
CA LEU A 470 -15.20 26.29 13.76
C LEU A 470 -16.54 26.87 14.21
N LEU A 471 -17.01 27.94 13.58
CA LEU A 471 -18.32 28.54 13.87
C LEU A 471 -19.47 27.58 13.51
N LEU A 472 -19.41 26.95 12.34
CA LEU A 472 -20.38 25.94 11.90
C LEU A 472 -20.48 24.80 12.90
N VAL A 473 -19.35 24.20 13.28
CA VAL A 473 -19.29 23.06 14.21
C VAL A 473 -19.78 23.47 15.60
N ALA A 474 -19.41 24.63 16.10
CA ALA A 474 -19.88 25.13 17.39
C ALA A 474 -21.40 25.31 17.40
N GLY A 475 -21.96 25.95 16.37
CA GLY A 475 -23.42 26.14 16.24
C GLY A 475 -24.16 24.80 16.11
N ALA A 476 -23.65 23.90 15.26
CA ALA A 476 -24.24 22.57 15.07
C ALA A 476 -24.20 21.71 16.35
N LEU A 477 -23.11 21.78 17.13
CA LEU A 477 -22.99 21.05 18.38
C LEU A 477 -24.01 21.56 19.43
N VAL A 478 -24.20 22.89 19.55
CA VAL A 478 -25.19 23.47 20.43
C VAL A 478 -26.61 23.04 20.04
N ALA A 479 -26.94 23.12 18.75
CA ALA A 479 -28.24 22.72 18.22
C ALA A 479 -28.47 21.20 18.43
N ALA A 480 -27.49 20.37 18.06
CA ALA A 480 -27.59 18.92 18.22
C ALA A 480 -27.74 18.50 19.69
N ARG A 481 -27.01 19.14 20.62
CA ARG A 481 -27.15 18.88 22.05
C ARG A 481 -28.56 19.29 22.54
N GLY A 482 -29.06 20.46 22.15
CA GLY A 482 -30.42 20.90 22.50
C GLY A 482 -31.49 19.90 22.07
N LEU A 483 -31.41 19.44 20.81
CA LEU A 483 -32.31 18.42 20.27
C LEU A 483 -32.17 17.07 20.96
N ALA A 484 -30.96 16.60 21.25
CA ALA A 484 -30.74 15.34 21.92
C ALA A 484 -31.34 15.32 23.34
N LEU A 485 -31.21 16.43 24.09
CA LEU A 485 -31.77 16.57 25.43
C LEU A 485 -33.31 16.68 25.43
N GLN A 486 -33.91 17.13 24.32
CA GLN A 486 -35.36 17.14 24.10
C GLN A 486 -35.91 15.80 23.59
N GLY A 487 -35.08 14.75 23.49
CA GLY A 487 -35.49 13.44 23.02
C GLY A 487 -35.42 13.28 21.47
N ALA A 488 -35.04 14.32 20.73
CA ALA A 488 -34.92 14.29 19.26
C ALA A 488 -33.52 13.81 18.79
N GLY A 489 -33.04 12.69 19.34
CA GLY A 489 -31.68 12.18 19.10
C GLY A 489 -31.34 11.90 17.63
N MET A 490 -32.32 11.49 16.82
CA MET A 490 -32.11 11.28 15.38
C MET A 490 -31.95 12.59 14.61
N ALA A 491 -32.66 13.65 14.99
CA ALA A 491 -32.47 14.98 14.40
C ALA A 491 -31.08 15.54 14.76
N ALA A 492 -30.65 15.37 15.99
CA ALA A 492 -29.28 15.69 16.41
C ALA A 492 -28.25 14.93 15.59
N THR A 493 -28.46 13.62 15.35
CA THR A 493 -27.59 12.78 14.52
C THR A 493 -27.51 13.29 13.06
N LEU A 494 -28.63 13.69 12.49
CA LEU A 494 -28.68 14.23 11.11
C LEU A 494 -27.94 15.57 11.00
N ILE A 495 -28.11 16.49 11.97
CA ILE A 495 -27.36 17.75 11.99
C ILE A 495 -25.86 17.49 12.01
N LEU A 496 -25.39 16.58 12.87
CA LEU A 496 -23.97 16.25 12.97
C LEU A 496 -23.45 15.56 11.69
N ALA A 497 -24.26 14.68 11.07
CA ALA A 497 -23.92 14.08 9.79
C ALA A 497 -23.73 15.14 8.71
N MET A 498 -24.67 16.08 8.58
CA MET A 498 -24.60 17.17 7.59
C MET A 498 -23.39 18.07 7.86
N THR A 499 -23.15 18.44 9.13
CA THR A 499 -22.01 19.26 9.53
C THR A 499 -20.68 18.57 9.18
N MET A 500 -20.53 17.28 9.52
CA MET A 500 -19.31 16.52 9.18
C MET A 500 -19.14 16.36 7.65
N THR A 501 -20.25 16.17 6.93
CA THR A 501 -20.21 16.07 5.46
C THR A 501 -19.74 17.38 4.83
N ILE A 502 -20.27 18.52 5.26
CA ILE A 502 -19.85 19.85 4.79
C ILE A 502 -18.38 20.10 5.13
N ASP A 503 -18.01 19.91 6.40
CA ASP A 503 -16.65 20.13 6.90
C ASP A 503 -15.62 19.29 6.14
N LEU A 504 -15.84 17.99 6.00
CA LEU A 504 -14.94 17.09 5.29
C LEU A 504 -14.94 17.30 3.78
N SER A 505 -16.08 17.70 3.18
CA SER A 505 -16.14 18.04 1.75
C SER A 505 -15.25 19.25 1.42
N VAL A 506 -15.26 20.26 2.28
CA VAL A 506 -14.49 21.50 2.07
C VAL A 506 -13.00 21.29 2.36
N ASN A 507 -12.65 20.52 3.41
CA ASN A 507 -11.28 20.42 3.89
C ASN A 507 -10.52 19.19 3.38
N ASN A 508 -11.21 18.08 3.08
CA ASN A 508 -10.64 16.82 2.63
C ASN A 508 -11.22 16.36 1.28
N GLY A 509 -11.88 17.25 0.56
CA GLY A 509 -12.43 16.99 -0.78
C GLY A 509 -11.34 16.79 -1.83
N PRO A 510 -11.72 16.70 -3.10
CA PRO A 510 -10.80 16.53 -4.22
C PRO A 510 -9.70 17.60 -4.24
N SER A 511 -8.47 17.18 -4.36
CA SER A 511 -7.30 18.03 -4.44
C SER A 511 -6.25 17.39 -5.36
N GLU A 512 -5.22 18.13 -5.74
CA GLU A 512 -4.15 17.57 -6.57
C GLU A 512 -3.46 16.34 -5.94
N SER A 513 -3.47 16.25 -4.61
CA SER A 513 -2.94 15.09 -3.89
C SER A 513 -3.88 13.87 -3.88
N THR A 514 -5.19 14.06 -4.05
CA THR A 514 -6.21 13.03 -3.78
C THR A 514 -7.13 12.74 -4.96
N ALA A 515 -7.21 13.63 -5.94
CA ALA A 515 -8.10 13.51 -7.09
C ALA A 515 -7.53 14.24 -8.31
N LEU A 516 -7.39 13.54 -9.42
CA LEU A 516 -7.04 14.14 -10.70
C LEU A 516 -8.05 13.73 -11.76
N PRO A 517 -8.20 14.51 -12.85
CA PRO A 517 -9.06 14.12 -13.95
C PRO A 517 -8.69 12.73 -14.48
N SER A 518 -9.68 11.87 -14.69
CA SER A 518 -9.45 10.50 -15.17
C SER A 518 -8.80 10.46 -16.55
N SER A 519 -9.00 11.51 -17.37
CA SER A 519 -8.37 11.66 -18.70
C SER A 519 -6.83 11.71 -18.64
N ARG A 520 -6.24 12.16 -17.52
CA ARG A 520 -4.78 12.16 -17.34
C ARG A 520 -4.18 10.76 -17.36
N TYR A 521 -4.97 9.75 -17.01
CA TYR A 521 -4.54 8.36 -16.92
C TYR A 521 -5.06 7.50 -18.08
N GLU A 522 -5.44 8.14 -19.20
CA GLU A 522 -6.02 7.48 -20.37
C GLU A 522 -5.15 6.31 -20.85
N VAL A 523 -3.83 6.46 -20.86
CA VAL A 523 -2.88 5.40 -21.23
C VAL A 523 -3.01 4.11 -20.39
N LEU A 524 -3.58 4.19 -19.18
CA LEU A 524 -3.81 3.04 -18.31
C LEU A 524 -5.18 2.38 -18.50
N ARG A 525 -5.97 2.79 -19.47
CA ARG A 525 -7.20 2.13 -19.85
C ARG A 525 -6.89 0.97 -20.78
N ALA A 526 -7.56 -0.15 -20.61
CA ALA A 526 -7.38 -1.33 -21.48
C ALA A 526 -7.73 -1.05 -22.94
N ASP A 527 -8.71 -0.17 -23.18
CA ASP A 527 -9.19 0.30 -24.47
C ASP A 527 -8.51 1.61 -24.96
N SER A 528 -7.37 1.97 -24.37
CA SER A 528 -6.66 3.20 -24.72
C SER A 528 -6.30 3.27 -26.20
N ALA A 529 -6.60 4.40 -26.81
CA ALA A 529 -6.20 4.75 -28.17
C ALA A 529 -4.87 5.50 -28.24
N ASN A 530 -4.06 5.48 -27.17
CA ASN A 530 -2.80 6.20 -27.11
C ASN A 530 -1.85 5.78 -28.24
N GLU A 531 -1.34 6.77 -28.97
CA GLU A 531 -0.54 6.58 -30.17
C GLU A 531 0.77 5.83 -29.88
N THR A 532 1.44 6.14 -28.78
CA THR A 532 2.71 5.48 -28.40
C THR A 532 2.49 4.00 -28.11
N ILE A 533 1.42 3.67 -27.38
CA ILE A 533 1.06 2.27 -27.07
C ILE A 533 0.67 1.52 -28.35
N ALA A 534 -0.14 2.13 -29.21
CA ALA A 534 -0.54 1.53 -30.48
C ALA A 534 0.68 1.29 -31.40
N LEU A 535 1.60 2.23 -31.46
CA LEU A 535 2.86 2.08 -32.20
C LEU A 535 3.70 0.91 -31.63
N LEU A 536 3.94 0.87 -30.32
CA LEU A 536 4.73 -0.19 -29.69
C LEU A 536 4.11 -1.57 -29.90
N LYS A 537 2.78 -1.70 -29.80
CA LYS A 537 2.07 -2.96 -30.08
C LYS A 537 2.27 -3.40 -31.54
N ARG A 538 2.15 -2.48 -32.47
CA ARG A 538 2.35 -2.77 -33.91
C ARG A 538 3.77 -3.19 -34.20
N GLU A 539 4.76 -2.46 -33.68
CA GLU A 539 6.17 -2.73 -33.96
C GLU A 539 6.65 -4.03 -33.31
N THR A 540 6.24 -4.30 -32.06
CA THR A 540 6.54 -5.59 -31.41
C THR A 540 5.89 -6.78 -32.13
N ALA A 541 4.64 -6.63 -32.60
CA ALA A 541 3.98 -7.66 -33.42
C ALA A 541 4.70 -7.88 -34.76
N ARG A 542 5.19 -6.82 -35.42
CA ARG A 542 5.95 -6.88 -36.68
C ARG A 542 7.25 -7.66 -36.56
N THR A 543 7.92 -7.56 -35.40
CA THR A 543 9.22 -8.20 -35.18
C THR A 543 9.12 -9.55 -34.48
N THR A 544 7.94 -9.97 -34.04
CA THR A 544 7.70 -11.29 -33.45
C THR A 544 8.00 -12.40 -34.48
N GLY A 545 8.75 -13.41 -34.07
CA GLY A 545 9.17 -14.53 -34.89
C GLY A 545 9.24 -15.83 -34.08
N PRO A 546 9.61 -16.94 -34.73
CA PRO A 546 9.67 -18.24 -34.05
C PRO A 546 10.56 -18.28 -32.81
N ASP A 547 11.69 -17.58 -32.84
CA ASP A 547 12.67 -17.48 -31.76
C ASP A 547 12.62 -16.11 -31.03
N ARG A 548 11.71 -15.21 -31.47
CA ARG A 548 11.73 -13.81 -31.13
C ARG A 548 10.45 -13.33 -30.49
N ARG A 549 10.59 -12.74 -29.31
CA ARG A 549 9.58 -11.98 -28.58
C ARG A 549 10.31 -10.77 -27.96
N ASP A 550 10.21 -9.65 -28.62
CA ASP A 550 10.99 -8.45 -28.28
C ASP A 550 10.45 -7.75 -27.03
N ARG A 551 11.33 -7.08 -26.31
CA ARG A 551 11.00 -6.22 -25.18
C ARG A 551 11.03 -4.75 -25.55
N ILE A 552 10.24 -4.01 -24.79
CA ILE A 552 10.25 -2.54 -24.82
C ILE A 552 10.89 -1.98 -23.55
N GLU A 553 11.19 -0.69 -23.58
CA GLU A 553 11.47 0.12 -22.39
C GLU A 553 10.68 1.41 -22.44
N LEU A 554 9.99 1.75 -21.32
CA LEU A 554 9.28 3.02 -21.12
C LEU A 554 10.04 3.81 -20.08
N ALA A 555 10.67 4.93 -20.44
CA ALA A 555 11.57 5.68 -19.57
C ALA A 555 11.36 7.19 -19.66
N GLY A 556 11.21 7.85 -18.50
CA GLY A 556 11.23 9.31 -18.41
C GLY A 556 10.06 10.00 -19.13
N ILE A 557 8.88 9.37 -19.24
CA ILE A 557 7.71 9.94 -19.91
C ILE A 557 6.83 10.68 -18.90
N ASP A 558 6.30 9.98 -17.88
CA ASP A 558 5.58 10.54 -16.74
C ASP A 558 5.41 9.42 -15.68
N PHE A 559 4.97 9.82 -14.48
CA PHE A 559 4.85 8.95 -13.30
C PHE A 559 3.95 7.72 -13.50
N HIS A 560 2.93 7.80 -14.33
CA HIS A 560 1.97 6.72 -14.57
C HIS A 560 2.34 5.76 -15.72
N TRP A 561 3.41 6.04 -16.46
CA TRP A 561 3.80 5.25 -17.62
C TRP A 561 4.52 3.92 -17.32
N PRO A 562 5.36 3.79 -16.29
CA PRO A 562 6.20 2.60 -16.12
C PRO A 562 5.44 1.27 -16.10
N ASN A 563 4.23 1.22 -15.55
CA ASN A 563 3.40 0.02 -15.51
C ASN A 563 2.28 -0.02 -16.57
N ALA A 564 2.24 0.90 -17.53
CA ALA A 564 1.31 0.82 -18.66
C ALA A 564 1.50 -0.51 -19.44
N SER A 565 2.71 -1.07 -19.43
CA SER A 565 3.02 -2.38 -20.01
C SER A 565 2.20 -3.54 -19.44
N LEU A 566 1.85 -3.53 -18.13
CA LEU A 566 0.96 -4.51 -17.52
C LEU A 566 -0.46 -4.48 -18.11
N VAL A 567 -0.97 -3.26 -18.39
CA VAL A 567 -2.31 -3.07 -18.97
C VAL A 567 -2.35 -3.57 -20.42
N HIS A 568 -1.28 -3.33 -21.16
CA HIS A 568 -1.25 -3.54 -22.60
C HIS A 568 -0.57 -4.84 -23.04
N GLY A 569 -0.04 -5.64 -22.08
CA GLY A 569 0.62 -6.91 -22.38
C GLY A 569 1.93 -6.75 -23.15
N LEU A 570 2.67 -5.68 -22.91
CA LEU A 570 3.97 -5.41 -23.53
C LEU A 570 5.10 -5.84 -22.59
N ASP A 571 6.02 -6.67 -23.06
CA ASP A 571 7.18 -7.10 -22.28
C ASP A 571 8.13 -5.92 -22.04
N ASN A 572 8.25 -5.43 -20.80
CA ASN A 572 9.01 -4.23 -20.46
C ASN A 572 10.23 -4.58 -19.60
N THR A 573 11.36 -3.93 -19.88
CA THR A 573 12.60 -4.04 -19.07
C THR A 573 12.56 -3.20 -17.79
N LEU A 574 11.69 -2.23 -17.72
CA LEU A 574 11.43 -1.43 -16.53
C LEU A 574 10.02 -1.68 -15.97
N GLY A 575 9.65 -0.93 -14.98
CA GLY A 575 8.35 -0.95 -14.34
C GLY A 575 8.31 0.00 -13.15
N TYR A 576 7.23 -0.08 -12.37
CA TYR A 576 7.13 0.58 -11.10
C TYR A 576 6.84 -0.46 -10.01
N ASN A 577 7.86 -0.79 -9.23
CA ASN A 577 7.73 -1.62 -8.03
C ASN A 577 8.92 -1.37 -7.10
N PRO A 578 8.70 -1.00 -5.84
CA PRO A 578 9.78 -0.85 -4.86
C PRO A 578 10.41 -2.18 -4.44
N LEU A 579 9.77 -3.34 -4.71
CA LEU A 579 10.30 -4.68 -4.42
C LEU A 579 10.67 -5.37 -5.71
N ARG A 580 11.96 -5.41 -6.04
CA ARG A 580 12.51 -5.99 -7.28
C ARG A 580 13.54 -7.05 -6.97
N LEU A 581 13.79 -7.94 -7.92
CA LEU A 581 14.91 -8.89 -7.85
C LEU A 581 16.24 -8.11 -7.83
N GLU A 582 17.04 -8.30 -6.79
CA GLU A 582 18.32 -7.60 -6.61
C GLU A 582 19.25 -7.85 -7.77
N LEU A 583 19.35 -9.11 -8.19
CA LEU A 583 20.19 -9.51 -9.33
C LEU A 583 19.84 -8.74 -10.60
N TYR A 584 18.55 -8.57 -10.90
CA TYR A 584 18.10 -7.82 -12.06
C TYR A 584 18.43 -6.33 -11.95
N SER A 585 18.17 -5.73 -10.79
CA SER A 585 18.48 -4.32 -10.53
C SER A 585 19.99 -4.05 -10.60
N ALA A 586 20.80 -4.93 -10.03
CA ALA A 586 22.27 -4.83 -10.07
C ALA A 586 22.81 -4.97 -11.51
N ALA A 587 22.21 -5.85 -12.32
CA ALA A 587 22.65 -6.06 -13.69
C ALA A 587 22.24 -4.93 -14.66
N THR A 588 21.07 -4.33 -14.46
CA THR A 588 20.47 -3.38 -15.43
C THR A 588 20.48 -1.92 -14.99
N GLY A 589 20.62 -1.67 -13.68
CA GLY A 589 20.44 -0.35 -13.09
C GLY A 589 18.96 0.04 -12.93
N ALA A 590 18.00 -0.89 -13.10
CA ALA A 590 16.57 -0.58 -12.98
C ALA A 590 16.22 -0.07 -11.59
N GLY A 591 15.66 1.15 -11.51
CA GLY A 591 15.19 1.81 -10.30
C GLY A 591 13.76 1.41 -9.90
N ASP A 592 13.22 2.03 -8.82
CA ASP A 592 11.85 1.79 -8.33
C ASP A 592 10.81 2.14 -9.40
N HIS A 593 11.02 3.25 -10.07
CA HIS A 593 10.29 3.74 -11.22
C HIS A 593 11.21 4.66 -12.04
N VAL A 594 10.86 4.92 -13.29
CA VAL A 594 11.58 5.83 -14.17
C VAL A 594 10.57 6.79 -14.80
N ALA A 595 10.01 7.67 -13.97
CA ALA A 595 9.06 8.70 -14.37
C ALA A 595 9.74 9.91 -15.03
N LEU A 596 10.93 10.26 -14.54
CA LEU A 596 11.74 11.36 -15.04
C LEU A 596 12.99 10.83 -15.75
N PRO A 597 13.53 11.56 -16.72
CA PRO A 597 14.70 11.15 -17.51
C PRO A 597 15.95 10.84 -16.66
N ASP A 598 16.21 11.62 -15.63
CA ASP A 598 17.35 11.48 -14.72
C ASP A 598 17.24 10.28 -13.76
N GLN A 599 16.05 9.70 -13.65
CA GLN A 599 15.80 8.48 -12.85
C GLN A 599 16.23 7.20 -13.58
N ARG A 600 16.50 7.25 -14.89
CA ARG A 600 17.05 6.11 -15.62
C ARG A 600 18.54 5.98 -15.33
N THR A 601 18.86 5.13 -14.39
CA THR A 601 20.24 4.79 -14.04
C THR A 601 20.70 3.53 -14.75
N PHE A 602 21.99 3.47 -15.11
CA PHE A 602 22.61 2.33 -15.75
C PHE A 602 23.61 1.67 -14.79
N SER A 603 23.77 0.35 -14.91
CA SER A 603 24.77 -0.42 -14.14
C SER A 603 26.11 -0.51 -14.85
N ALA A 604 27.11 -1.05 -14.16
CA ALA A 604 28.39 -1.37 -14.79
C ALA A 604 28.25 -2.38 -15.95
N LEU A 605 27.35 -3.37 -15.80
CA LEU A 605 27.11 -4.41 -16.82
C LEU A 605 26.23 -3.94 -17.98
N MET A 606 25.37 -2.96 -17.73
CA MET A 606 24.53 -2.28 -18.72
C MET A 606 24.78 -0.77 -18.67
N PRO A 607 25.96 -0.29 -19.10
CA PRO A 607 26.32 1.13 -18.99
C PRO A 607 25.59 2.03 -20.00
N SER A 608 24.88 1.44 -20.96
CA SER A 608 24.20 2.13 -22.05
C SER A 608 23.25 1.18 -22.77
N TYR A 609 22.29 1.71 -23.52
CA TYR A 609 21.45 0.92 -24.43
C TYR A 609 22.24 0.23 -25.55
N ARG A 610 23.47 0.62 -25.81
CA ARG A 610 24.39 -0.05 -26.75
C ARG A 610 25.10 -1.28 -26.15
N SER A 611 24.87 -1.61 -24.90
CA SER A 611 25.54 -2.72 -24.20
C SER A 611 25.05 -4.09 -24.67
N LEU A 612 25.93 -5.10 -24.58
CA LEU A 612 25.57 -6.48 -24.89
C LEU A 612 24.41 -7.01 -24.03
N LEU A 613 24.30 -6.56 -22.77
CA LEU A 613 23.18 -6.95 -21.92
C LEU A 613 21.84 -6.42 -22.44
N ALA A 614 21.79 -5.18 -22.94
CA ALA A 614 20.59 -4.63 -23.57
C ALA A 614 20.18 -5.47 -24.80
N ASP A 615 21.16 -5.88 -25.60
CA ASP A 615 20.91 -6.75 -26.76
C ASP A 615 20.41 -8.14 -26.32
N MET A 616 21.02 -8.76 -25.30
CA MET A 616 20.60 -10.06 -24.73
C MET A 616 19.22 -10.00 -24.07
N LEU A 617 18.85 -8.87 -23.47
CA LEU A 617 17.48 -8.68 -22.95
C LEU A 617 16.43 -8.70 -24.07
N GLY A 618 16.82 -8.68 -25.35
CA GLY A 618 15.89 -8.50 -26.45
C GLY A 618 15.20 -7.13 -26.40
N LEU A 619 15.89 -6.12 -25.83
CA LEU A 619 15.38 -4.75 -25.77
C LEU A 619 15.41 -4.13 -27.16
N ARG A 620 14.26 -4.21 -27.85
CA ARG A 620 14.12 -3.80 -29.24
C ARG A 620 13.62 -2.37 -29.38
N PHE A 621 12.63 -1.98 -28.61
CA PHE A 621 12.01 -0.66 -28.71
C PHE A 621 12.13 0.11 -27.43
N ILE A 622 12.51 1.38 -27.54
CA ILE A 622 12.73 2.28 -26.40
C ILE A 622 11.87 3.52 -26.64
N ALA A 623 10.95 3.82 -25.71
CA ALA A 623 10.13 5.01 -25.73
C ALA A 623 10.54 5.92 -24.57
N THR A 624 10.93 7.16 -24.88
CA THR A 624 11.44 8.12 -23.91
C THR A 624 10.74 9.47 -24.01
N GLY A 625 10.49 10.13 -22.89
CA GLY A 625 9.82 11.44 -22.84
C GLY A 625 10.67 12.60 -23.39
N VAL A 626 11.99 12.37 -23.47
CA VAL A 626 12.98 13.31 -24.06
C VAL A 626 13.82 12.57 -25.09
N PRO A 627 14.57 13.27 -25.97
CA PRO A 627 15.56 12.61 -26.82
C PRO A 627 16.47 11.68 -26.02
N VAL A 628 16.66 10.45 -26.51
CA VAL A 628 17.35 9.38 -25.76
C VAL A 628 18.77 9.75 -25.35
N GLU A 629 19.42 10.62 -26.06
CA GLU A 629 20.77 11.13 -25.76
C GLU A 629 20.83 11.99 -24.49
N GLN A 630 19.68 12.49 -24.03
CA GLN A 630 19.60 13.18 -22.73
C GLN A 630 19.57 12.18 -21.57
N ILE A 631 19.14 10.94 -21.81
CA ILE A 631 19.11 9.85 -20.84
C ILE A 631 20.43 9.06 -20.89
N ASP A 632 20.86 8.67 -22.09
CA ASP A 632 22.05 7.85 -22.33
C ASP A 632 23.09 8.62 -23.17
N LYS A 633 24.03 9.26 -22.47
CA LYS A 633 25.10 10.07 -23.07
C LYS A 633 26.20 9.22 -23.73
N ALA A 634 26.19 7.91 -23.58
CA ALA A 634 27.19 7.02 -24.16
C ALA A 634 26.83 6.54 -25.58
N LEU A 635 25.62 6.84 -26.04
CA LEU A 635 25.15 6.49 -27.38
C LEU A 635 25.97 7.21 -28.47
N LYS A 636 26.19 6.50 -29.58
CA LYS A 636 26.78 7.02 -30.78
C LYS A 636 25.75 7.07 -31.91
N PRO A 637 25.90 7.96 -32.89
CA PRO A 637 25.04 7.98 -34.07
C PRO A 637 24.95 6.59 -34.71
N GLY A 638 23.71 6.11 -34.92
CA GLY A 638 23.41 4.76 -35.47
C GLY A 638 23.31 3.63 -34.47
N ASP A 639 23.61 3.83 -33.20
CA ASP A 639 23.39 2.81 -32.13
C ASP A 639 21.89 2.48 -31.95
N LEU A 640 21.05 3.49 -32.05
CA LEU A 640 19.59 3.39 -32.06
C LEU A 640 19.04 4.14 -33.28
N VAL A 641 17.92 3.66 -33.83
CA VAL A 641 17.22 4.29 -34.95
C VAL A 641 15.92 4.88 -34.45
N GLN A 642 15.77 6.20 -34.52
CA GLN A 642 14.48 6.82 -34.21
C GLN A 642 13.47 6.45 -35.28
N ILE A 643 12.40 5.74 -34.89
CA ILE A 643 11.36 5.27 -35.81
C ILE A 643 10.12 6.16 -35.79
N ALA A 644 9.87 6.89 -34.68
CA ALA A 644 8.77 7.84 -34.58
C ALA A 644 8.97 8.85 -33.46
N ARG A 645 8.15 9.89 -33.52
CA ARG A 645 7.86 10.79 -32.41
C ARG A 645 6.34 10.92 -32.29
N THR A 646 5.81 10.61 -31.14
CA THR A 646 4.39 10.75 -30.79
C THR A 646 4.18 12.00 -29.91
N ALA A 647 2.97 12.23 -29.48
CA ALA A 647 2.70 13.31 -28.52
C ALA A 647 3.41 13.10 -27.18
N ASP A 648 3.58 11.84 -26.73
CA ASP A 648 4.12 11.51 -25.41
C ASP A 648 5.60 11.15 -25.43
N ALA A 649 6.12 10.57 -26.54
CA ALA A 649 7.44 9.96 -26.53
C ALA A 649 8.18 10.02 -27.86
N PHE A 650 9.50 9.98 -27.74
CA PHE A 650 10.42 9.62 -28.82
C PHE A 650 10.59 8.10 -28.83
N VAL A 651 10.38 7.43 -29.96
CA VAL A 651 10.45 5.98 -30.07
C VAL A 651 11.62 5.56 -30.92
N TYR A 652 12.47 4.70 -30.39
CA TYR A 652 13.69 4.21 -31.00
C TYR A 652 13.66 2.70 -31.15
N GLU A 653 14.32 2.19 -32.19
CA GLU A 653 14.59 0.77 -32.40
C GLU A 653 16.07 0.48 -32.15
N ASN A 654 16.37 -0.58 -31.39
CA ASN A 654 17.70 -1.18 -31.26
C ASN A 654 17.84 -2.33 -32.28
N PRO A 655 18.53 -2.16 -33.40
CA PRO A 655 18.65 -3.20 -34.42
C PRO A 655 19.50 -4.40 -33.98
N ARG A 656 20.27 -4.29 -32.89
CA ARG A 656 21.15 -5.37 -32.38
C ARG A 656 20.42 -6.34 -31.46
N ALA A 657 19.21 -6.02 -30.99
CA ALA A 657 18.47 -6.84 -30.03
C ALA A 657 18.45 -8.31 -30.46
N LEU A 658 18.84 -9.20 -29.55
CA LEU A 658 18.91 -10.66 -29.78
C LEU A 658 17.54 -11.31 -29.67
N PRO A 659 17.37 -12.52 -30.26
CA PRO A 659 16.18 -13.32 -30.03
C PRO A 659 15.93 -13.66 -28.55
N ARG A 660 14.68 -13.97 -28.22
CA ARG A 660 14.28 -14.39 -26.88
C ARG A 660 14.88 -15.73 -26.49
N VAL A 661 15.02 -16.63 -27.45
CA VAL A 661 15.58 -17.97 -27.26
C VAL A 661 16.76 -18.19 -28.21
N LEU A 662 17.79 -18.84 -27.69
CA LEU A 662 18.99 -19.19 -28.43
C LEU A 662 19.33 -20.65 -28.16
N LEU A 663 19.78 -21.37 -29.21
CA LEU A 663 20.41 -22.67 -29.07
C LEU A 663 21.91 -22.50 -29.31
N VAL A 664 22.72 -22.83 -28.31
CA VAL A 664 24.18 -22.73 -28.38
C VAL A 664 24.84 -24.06 -28.03
N THR A 665 25.97 -24.33 -28.65
CA THR A 665 26.72 -25.58 -28.45
C THR A 665 27.93 -25.46 -27.55
N ASN A 666 28.39 -24.21 -27.27
CA ASN A 666 29.51 -23.95 -26.38
C ASN A 666 29.01 -23.46 -25.02
N ALA A 667 29.67 -23.91 -23.96
CA ALA A 667 29.44 -23.44 -22.61
C ALA A 667 30.79 -23.13 -21.93
N GLN A 668 30.81 -22.07 -21.16
CA GLN A 668 31.98 -21.62 -20.41
C GLN A 668 31.59 -21.33 -18.97
N GLN A 669 32.38 -21.79 -18.01
CA GLN A 669 32.22 -21.37 -16.62
C GLN A 669 32.69 -19.93 -16.47
N ALA A 670 31.92 -19.12 -15.71
CA ALA A 670 32.24 -17.73 -15.43
C ALA A 670 31.84 -17.33 -14.02
N ASP A 671 32.61 -16.44 -13.42
CA ASP A 671 32.27 -15.82 -12.13
C ASP A 671 31.28 -14.66 -12.40
N PHE A 672 30.01 -14.88 -12.10
CA PHE A 672 28.96 -13.90 -12.35
C PHE A 672 29.05 -12.67 -11.42
N ASP A 673 29.58 -12.83 -10.22
CA ASP A 673 29.76 -11.72 -9.29
C ASP A 673 30.89 -10.81 -9.76
N ALA A 674 31.97 -11.39 -10.31
CA ALA A 674 33.04 -10.62 -10.94
C ALA A 674 32.55 -9.86 -12.19
N ILE A 675 31.73 -10.50 -13.02
CA ILE A 675 31.14 -9.85 -14.21
C ILE A 675 30.20 -8.71 -13.79
N LEU A 676 29.35 -8.90 -12.80
CA LEU A 676 28.45 -7.85 -12.29
C LEU A 676 29.22 -6.65 -11.74
N LYS A 677 30.28 -6.89 -10.98
CA LYS A 677 31.08 -5.84 -10.38
C LYS A 677 31.93 -5.07 -11.38
N SER A 678 32.58 -5.79 -12.33
CA SER A 678 33.46 -5.17 -13.33
C SER A 678 32.71 -4.59 -14.54
N GLY A 679 31.51 -5.09 -14.82
CA GLY A 679 30.78 -4.79 -16.05
C GLY A 679 31.40 -5.38 -17.30
N GLN A 680 32.39 -6.29 -17.16
CA GLN A 680 33.15 -6.83 -18.30
C GLN A 680 32.76 -8.29 -18.55
N TRP A 681 32.39 -8.58 -19.77
CA TRP A 681 32.19 -9.92 -20.26
C TRP A 681 33.55 -10.59 -20.55
N PRO A 682 33.65 -11.93 -20.45
CA PRO A 682 34.84 -12.65 -20.85
C PRO A 682 35.27 -12.29 -22.28
N ALA A 683 36.61 -12.25 -22.51
CA ALA A 683 37.14 -11.90 -23.82
C ALA A 683 36.62 -12.87 -24.91
N GLY A 684 36.14 -12.35 -26.03
CA GLY A 684 35.60 -13.12 -27.13
C GLY A 684 34.22 -13.73 -26.89
N PHE A 685 33.53 -13.39 -25.82
CA PHE A 685 32.18 -13.89 -25.53
C PHE A 685 31.19 -13.41 -26.59
N ASP A 686 30.56 -14.39 -27.26
CA ASP A 686 29.45 -14.20 -28.20
C ASP A 686 28.25 -15.04 -27.70
N PRO A 687 27.15 -14.41 -27.21
CA PRO A 687 25.98 -15.13 -26.69
C PRO A 687 25.23 -15.96 -27.76
N ARG A 688 25.48 -15.74 -29.05
CA ARG A 688 24.95 -16.56 -30.16
C ARG A 688 25.65 -17.93 -30.30
N ARG A 689 26.81 -18.07 -29.69
CA ARG A 689 27.66 -19.26 -29.83
C ARG A 689 27.93 -19.93 -28.48
N THR A 690 28.01 -19.17 -27.41
CA THR A 690 28.46 -19.62 -26.09
C THR A 690 27.48 -19.17 -25.01
N VAL A 691 27.19 -20.06 -24.07
CA VAL A 691 26.51 -19.73 -22.82
C VAL A 691 27.52 -19.66 -21.68
N LEU A 692 27.43 -18.64 -20.85
CA LEU A 692 28.16 -18.56 -19.59
C LEU A 692 27.31 -19.21 -18.49
N LEU A 693 27.93 -20.04 -17.64
CA LEU A 693 27.32 -20.70 -16.50
C LEU A 693 28.10 -20.37 -15.23
N ASP A 694 27.40 -20.27 -14.09
CA ASP A 694 28.00 -20.04 -12.77
C ASP A 694 28.73 -21.28 -12.17
N ARG A 695 28.76 -22.36 -12.90
CA ARG A 695 29.36 -23.65 -12.53
C ARG A 695 30.04 -24.32 -13.71
N THR A 696 30.73 -25.40 -13.42
CA THR A 696 31.34 -26.23 -14.48
C THR A 696 30.24 -26.73 -15.44
N PRO A 697 30.36 -26.44 -16.74
CA PRO A 697 29.38 -26.87 -17.74
C PRO A 697 29.23 -28.41 -17.77
N PRO A 698 28.01 -28.92 -17.79
CA PRO A 698 27.80 -30.34 -18.02
C PRO A 698 28.33 -30.73 -19.40
N ARG A 699 28.88 -31.97 -19.52
CA ARG A 699 29.39 -32.49 -20.79
C ARG A 699 28.27 -32.69 -21.80
N LEU A 700 28.47 -32.17 -23.02
CA LEU A 700 27.55 -32.47 -24.11
C LEU A 700 27.81 -33.88 -24.64
N PRO A 701 26.75 -34.68 -24.83
CA PRO A 701 26.88 -35.95 -25.57
C PRO A 701 27.23 -35.58 -27.00
N GLY A 702 28.34 -36.07 -27.47
CA GLY A 702 28.81 -35.83 -28.85
C GLY A 702 27.79 -36.31 -29.89
N GLY A 703 27.55 -35.51 -30.93
CA GLY A 703 26.65 -35.79 -32.04
C GLY A 703 27.23 -35.16 -33.33
N PRO A 704 26.60 -35.39 -34.47
CA PRO A 704 27.01 -34.79 -35.73
C PRO A 704 26.95 -33.26 -35.68
N ALA A 705 28.02 -32.58 -36.07
CA ALA A 705 28.05 -31.13 -36.14
C ALA A 705 27.06 -30.63 -37.21
N GLY A 706 26.15 -29.72 -36.78
CA GLY A 706 25.19 -29.09 -37.71
C GLY A 706 24.55 -27.89 -37.06
N PRO A 707 24.02 -26.94 -37.83
CA PRO A 707 23.27 -25.82 -37.27
C PRO A 707 21.98 -26.37 -36.65
N GLY A 708 21.73 -26.02 -35.39
CA GLY A 708 20.49 -26.33 -34.71
C GLY A 708 19.54 -25.11 -34.74
N THR A 709 18.26 -25.41 -34.45
CA THR A 709 17.22 -24.37 -34.35
C THR A 709 16.47 -24.50 -33.05
N VAL A 710 15.93 -23.37 -32.56
CA VAL A 710 15.02 -23.34 -31.43
C VAL A 710 13.89 -22.38 -31.72
N SER A 711 12.66 -22.74 -31.31
CA SER A 711 11.49 -21.90 -31.52
C SER A 711 10.59 -21.89 -30.28
N ILE A 712 9.83 -20.82 -30.13
CA ILE A 712 8.80 -20.66 -29.10
C ILE A 712 7.51 -21.26 -29.66
N ARG A 713 7.04 -22.33 -29.03
CA ARG A 713 5.74 -22.94 -29.38
C ARG A 713 4.60 -22.25 -28.65
N ASP A 714 4.80 -21.96 -27.34
CA ASP A 714 3.83 -21.25 -26.51
C ASP A 714 4.55 -20.41 -25.45
N TYR A 715 4.00 -19.23 -25.16
CA TYR A 715 4.59 -18.32 -24.20
C TYR A 715 3.50 -17.73 -23.31
N GLY A 716 3.16 -18.47 -22.24
CA GLY A 716 2.27 -17.99 -21.18
C GLY A 716 3.01 -17.22 -20.08
N THR A 717 2.28 -16.82 -19.06
CA THR A 717 2.84 -16.11 -17.89
C THR A 717 3.69 -17.03 -17.01
N THR A 718 3.23 -18.25 -16.74
CA THR A 718 3.90 -19.24 -15.86
C THR A 718 4.35 -20.50 -16.57
N ASP A 719 4.09 -20.60 -17.85
CA ASP A 719 4.50 -21.73 -18.69
C ASP A 719 5.09 -21.20 -20.01
N VAL A 720 6.27 -21.72 -20.39
CA VAL A 720 6.92 -21.43 -21.67
C VAL A 720 7.32 -22.76 -22.31
N ILE A 721 6.82 -23.02 -23.51
CA ILE A 721 7.09 -24.25 -24.25
C ILE A 721 7.93 -23.90 -25.47
N LEU A 722 9.09 -24.53 -25.56
CA LEU A 722 10.03 -24.38 -26.66
C LEU A 722 10.21 -25.72 -27.38
N GLU A 723 10.50 -25.65 -28.70
CA GLU A 723 10.91 -26.79 -29.51
C GLU A 723 12.33 -26.54 -30.02
N ALA A 724 13.24 -27.45 -29.77
CA ALA A 724 14.62 -27.38 -30.23
C ALA A 724 14.94 -28.57 -31.16
N ASP A 725 15.66 -28.28 -32.23
CA ASP A 725 16.32 -29.32 -33.06
C ASP A 725 17.83 -29.11 -32.93
N ALA A 726 18.48 -29.92 -32.12
CA ALA A 726 19.88 -29.80 -31.75
C ALA A 726 20.68 -31.01 -32.18
N PRO A 727 21.17 -31.06 -33.43
CA PRO A 727 21.84 -32.27 -33.97
C PRO A 727 23.01 -32.78 -33.11
N ALA A 728 23.80 -31.90 -32.53
CA ALA A 728 24.90 -32.22 -31.62
C ALA A 728 24.55 -32.16 -30.12
N GLY A 729 23.28 -31.92 -29.78
CA GLY A 729 22.90 -31.45 -28.46
C GLY A 729 23.35 -29.99 -28.25
N GLY A 730 23.05 -29.44 -27.06
CA GLY A 730 23.42 -28.07 -26.78
C GLY A 730 22.78 -27.54 -25.51
N PHE A 731 22.75 -26.21 -25.42
CA PHE A 731 22.04 -25.48 -24.38
C PHE A 731 21.01 -24.56 -25.01
N VAL A 732 19.76 -24.73 -24.59
CA VAL A 732 18.71 -23.76 -24.90
C VAL A 732 18.74 -22.67 -23.86
N VAL A 733 19.06 -21.45 -24.30
CA VAL A 733 19.10 -20.23 -23.46
C VAL A 733 17.81 -19.47 -23.69
N LEU A 734 17.02 -19.33 -22.62
CA LEU A 734 15.84 -18.45 -22.60
C LEU A 734 16.24 -17.14 -21.91
N ASN A 735 16.26 -16.06 -22.67
CA ASN A 735 16.64 -14.71 -22.20
C ASN A 735 15.56 -14.08 -21.32
N ASP A 736 15.07 -14.86 -20.33
CA ASP A 736 14.17 -14.45 -19.26
C ASP A 736 14.88 -14.49 -17.93
N VAL A 737 14.46 -13.61 -17.02
CA VAL A 737 15.10 -13.44 -15.69
C VAL A 737 15.07 -14.74 -14.92
N TRP A 738 16.25 -15.15 -14.45
CA TRP A 738 16.40 -16.32 -13.60
C TRP A 738 15.78 -16.08 -12.22
N GLN A 739 15.04 -17.09 -11.76
CA GLN A 739 14.47 -17.11 -10.41
C GLN A 739 14.28 -18.57 -10.00
N PRO A 740 14.65 -19.00 -8.77
CA PRO A 740 14.78 -20.41 -8.38
C PRO A 740 13.46 -21.19 -8.32
N TRP A 741 12.30 -20.54 -8.40
CA TRP A 741 11.00 -21.22 -8.39
C TRP A 741 10.55 -21.68 -9.79
N TRP A 742 11.29 -21.33 -10.84
CA TRP A 742 11.13 -21.92 -12.15
C TRP A 742 11.66 -23.34 -12.15
N GLN A 743 11.04 -24.20 -12.91
CA GLN A 743 11.42 -25.59 -13.16
C GLN A 743 11.45 -25.81 -14.66
N VAL A 744 12.23 -26.79 -15.11
CA VAL A 744 12.33 -27.13 -16.52
C VAL A 744 12.23 -28.63 -16.72
N GLU A 745 11.54 -29.01 -17.78
CA GLU A 745 11.44 -30.39 -18.29
C GLU A 745 11.91 -30.42 -19.73
N VAL A 746 12.61 -31.53 -20.11
CA VAL A 746 12.99 -31.83 -21.48
C VAL A 746 12.34 -33.17 -21.83
N ASP A 747 11.50 -33.19 -22.86
CA ASP A 747 10.73 -34.35 -23.28
C ASP A 747 9.92 -34.99 -22.14
N GLY A 748 9.31 -34.14 -21.29
CA GLY A 748 8.51 -34.55 -20.12
C GLY A 748 9.33 -35.09 -18.94
N LYS A 749 10.66 -35.03 -18.99
CA LYS A 749 11.54 -35.45 -17.89
C LYS A 749 12.10 -34.20 -17.19
N PRO A 750 12.09 -34.19 -15.85
CA PRO A 750 12.73 -33.08 -15.09
C PRO A 750 14.19 -32.93 -15.50
N ALA A 751 14.59 -31.67 -15.77
CA ALA A 751 15.94 -31.29 -16.09
C ALA A 751 16.47 -30.20 -15.13
N GLU A 752 17.76 -30.00 -15.11
CA GLU A 752 18.37 -28.97 -14.28
C GLU A 752 18.18 -27.58 -14.91
N LEU A 753 17.58 -26.65 -14.16
CA LEU A 753 17.52 -25.24 -14.53
C LEU A 753 18.86 -24.58 -14.23
N LEU A 754 19.54 -24.12 -15.28
CA LEU A 754 20.84 -23.47 -15.19
C LEU A 754 20.68 -21.96 -15.18
N ARG A 755 21.42 -21.25 -14.32
CA ARG A 755 21.60 -19.81 -14.41
C ARG A 755 22.62 -19.51 -15.49
N ALA A 756 22.22 -18.71 -16.47
CA ALA A 756 22.98 -18.42 -17.67
C ALA A 756 23.22 -16.93 -17.86
N ASN A 757 24.38 -16.58 -18.42
CA ASN A 757 24.71 -15.20 -18.83
C ASN A 757 24.32 -14.17 -17.76
N VAL A 758 24.63 -14.47 -16.51
CA VAL A 758 24.41 -13.69 -15.28
C VAL A 758 22.94 -13.72 -14.81
N ILE A 759 21.96 -13.32 -15.62
CA ILE A 759 20.57 -13.11 -15.17
C ILE A 759 19.53 -13.97 -15.88
N PHE A 760 19.93 -14.82 -16.83
CA PHE A 760 19.00 -15.59 -17.67
C PHE A 760 18.90 -17.07 -17.26
N ARG A 761 18.05 -17.80 -17.96
CA ARG A 761 17.79 -19.24 -17.74
C ARG A 761 18.32 -20.06 -18.92
N ALA A 762 18.86 -21.23 -18.63
CA ALA A 762 19.21 -22.19 -19.65
C ALA A 762 18.90 -23.63 -19.20
N VAL A 763 18.86 -24.54 -20.17
CA VAL A 763 18.78 -25.97 -19.96
C VAL A 763 19.61 -26.71 -21.01
N GLN A 764 20.24 -27.79 -20.60
CA GLN A 764 20.93 -28.70 -21.52
C GLN A 764 19.89 -29.56 -22.27
N VAL A 765 20.07 -29.74 -23.59
CA VAL A 765 19.26 -30.59 -24.44
C VAL A 765 20.12 -31.67 -25.09
N PRO A 766 19.57 -32.90 -25.23
CA PRO A 766 20.26 -34.02 -25.93
C PRO A 766 20.30 -33.76 -27.45
N PRO A 767 21.10 -34.55 -28.18
CA PRO A 767 21.05 -34.56 -29.64
C PRO A 767 19.67 -34.92 -30.18
N GLY A 768 19.22 -34.22 -31.24
CA GLY A 768 17.95 -34.38 -31.91
C GLY A 768 16.89 -33.37 -31.50
N ARG A 769 15.64 -33.73 -31.76
CA ARG A 769 14.49 -32.89 -31.45
C ARG A 769 14.07 -33.06 -30.00
N SER A 770 13.81 -31.95 -29.31
CA SER A 770 13.33 -31.96 -27.93
C SER A 770 12.27 -30.89 -27.72
N THR A 771 11.31 -31.21 -26.87
CA THR A 771 10.34 -30.26 -26.34
C THR A 771 10.78 -29.84 -24.94
N ILE A 772 10.98 -28.53 -24.73
CA ILE A 772 11.42 -27.95 -23.47
C ILE A 772 10.24 -27.20 -22.85
N ARG A 773 9.95 -27.48 -21.59
CA ARG A 773 8.89 -26.77 -20.84
C ARG A 773 9.46 -26.14 -19.60
N PHE A 774 9.42 -24.80 -19.52
CA PHE A 774 9.69 -24.04 -18.31
C PHE A 774 8.36 -23.77 -17.60
N THR A 775 8.28 -24.05 -16.30
CA THR A 775 7.08 -23.84 -15.50
C THR A 775 7.42 -23.12 -14.19
N PHE A 776 6.69 -22.07 -13.85
CA PHE A 776 6.82 -21.36 -12.58
C PHE A 776 6.01 -22.06 -11.50
N ARG A 777 6.68 -22.60 -10.46
CA ARG A 777 6.11 -23.41 -9.38
C ARG A 777 6.45 -22.80 -8.00
N PRO A 778 5.85 -21.66 -7.62
CA PRO A 778 6.25 -20.92 -6.42
C PRO A 778 6.03 -21.72 -5.13
N PHE A 779 4.94 -22.46 -5.00
CA PHE A 779 4.65 -23.25 -3.79
C PHE A 779 5.65 -24.41 -3.63
N ASN A 780 5.96 -25.12 -4.71
CA ASN A 780 6.98 -26.17 -4.69
C ASN A 780 8.36 -25.59 -4.39
N GLY A 781 8.66 -24.41 -4.93
CA GLY A 781 9.89 -23.66 -4.63
C GLY A 781 9.99 -23.28 -3.16
N LEU A 782 8.93 -22.75 -2.59
CA LEU A 782 8.82 -22.39 -1.18
C LEU A 782 9.08 -23.61 -0.27
N PHE A 783 8.36 -24.71 -0.48
CA PHE A 783 8.52 -25.90 0.34
C PHE A 783 9.92 -26.52 0.24
N ARG A 784 10.54 -26.50 -0.96
CA ARG A 784 11.95 -26.92 -1.12
C ARG A 784 12.90 -26.03 -0.32
N ALA A 785 12.74 -24.72 -0.40
CA ALA A 785 13.57 -23.76 0.32
C ALA A 785 13.46 -23.92 1.85
N ILE A 786 12.24 -24.15 2.37
CA ILE A 786 12.02 -24.48 3.79
C ILE A 786 12.72 -25.79 4.16
N GLY A 787 12.55 -26.86 3.37
CA GLY A 787 13.19 -28.16 3.62
C GLY A 787 14.73 -28.09 3.62
N GLN A 788 15.32 -27.28 2.74
CA GLN A 788 16.77 -27.05 2.70
C GLN A 788 17.27 -26.32 3.95
N ARG A 789 16.52 -25.32 4.46
CA ARG A 789 16.86 -24.61 5.70
C ARG A 789 16.80 -25.50 6.93
N ILE A 790 15.74 -26.33 7.03
CA ILE A 790 15.61 -27.30 8.13
C ILE A 790 16.79 -28.28 8.12
N ARG A 791 17.20 -28.77 6.94
CA ARG A 791 18.37 -29.68 6.81
C ARG A 791 19.69 -28.99 7.18
N LYS A 792 19.86 -27.71 6.82
CA LYS A 792 21.05 -26.92 7.20
C LYS A 792 21.09 -26.64 8.71
N ALA A 793 19.93 -26.42 9.33
CA ALA A 793 19.82 -26.20 10.77
C ALA A 793 20.02 -27.50 11.59
N ASN A 794 19.68 -28.66 11.02
CA ASN A 794 19.83 -29.99 11.60
C ASN A 794 20.61 -30.88 10.63
N PRO A 795 21.95 -30.75 10.50
CA PRO A 795 22.73 -31.66 9.66
C PRO A 795 22.58 -33.10 10.18
N PRO A 796 22.43 -34.10 9.28
CA PRO A 796 22.40 -35.49 9.72
C PRO A 796 23.68 -35.80 10.54
N PRO A 797 23.60 -36.60 11.60
CA PRO A 797 24.76 -36.99 12.34
C PRO A 797 25.74 -37.65 11.37
N VAL A 798 27.03 -37.22 11.44
CA VAL A 798 28.16 -37.69 10.62
C VAL A 798 28.47 -39.13 10.98
#